data_536a700e90f7c9c16bc6a3c5d7d7dfbd
#
_entry.id   536a700e90f7c9c16bc6a3c5d7d7dfbd
#
_cell.length_a   1.000
_cell.length_b   1.000
_cell.length_c   1.000
_cell.angle_alpha   90.00
_cell.angle_beta   90.00
_cell.angle_gamma   90.00
#
_symmetry.space_group_name_H-M   'P 1'
#
loop_
_entity.id
_entity.type
_entity.pdbx_description
1 polymer ?
#
loop_
_entity_poly.entity_id
_entity_poly.type
_entity_poly.pdbx_seq_one_letter_code
_entity_poly.pdbx_strand_id
1 'polypeptide(L)'
;MKKIAIGILAHVDSGKTTLSEALMYSSGNITKLGRVDHRDSFLDTFSLERDRGITIFSKQAVMKYNNTEFTLLDTPGHVDFSAEAERTLQVLDYAILVISGTDGVQSHTCTLWKLLKKYNVPCFIFVNKMDLDGADKLSVMAQLRTGLDENCVDFTYPNSDGFRESVAVCDEKILEKYYETDAVEKTDITGAIKERKIFPCMFGSALKLDGVKAFLNLLDEYTVMPSYGAEFGAKVYKIAEDNQGNRLTFMKITGGSLKVREVLQSEKNTNAEKVNRIRIYSGEKFTAVEEAVAGTVCAVTGITFTSSGDGLGVEKNSGVPVLEPVLTYKVELEDGTDAHTALTKLKTLENEDPQLNVVWNSRLGEIHIRLMGEIQLEVLRCIIKERFGMNVSFSTGSIIYKETIENTVEGVGHFEPLRHYAEVHLLLKPAKRGSGITINSRCKEDLLDRNWQRLILTHLCEKTHLGVLTGSPITDIEITLVSGKAHAKHTEGGDFRQATYRAVRQGLRSAKSILLEPVYDFTLEVPNENVGRAMSDIQRMSGTFNSPEAKGENSVLTGTAPVSEMGNYTKEVMQYTHGRGRLSCSLKGYEPCHNSDEVIAQIGYDCDADVDNPCGSVFCSHGAGYNVPWNEVGEHMHLPSILNAPKDDEIGTNSENAFAKCKTQDDIFALDKELMQIFEQTYGPVTRRKHAPEKRHVKAFSSIDKAAEKYKKSPVYDGTEYLLVDGYNVIFAWEHLKELSERSLDGARHALINILCNYQGYSKCNLILVFDAYKVKGEHREVETVNNISIVYTKEAETADMFIEKTSHKLAKTNKVRVVTSDALEQMIILGNGALRVSSRAFLEEVRQAENEIREIINSSNELNNNMN
;
A
#
# COMPACT_ATOMS: atom_id res chain seq x y z
N MET A 1 -30.28 8.88 -16.65
CA MET A 1 -29.44 9.98 -16.16
C MET A 1 -28.03 9.46 -16.11
N LYS A 2 -27.07 10.11 -16.79
CA LYS A 2 -25.66 9.72 -16.75
C LYS A 2 -25.10 10.02 -15.35
N LYS A 3 -24.29 9.13 -14.78
CA LYS A 3 -23.52 9.40 -13.54
C LYS A 3 -22.04 9.44 -13.89
N ILE A 4 -21.39 10.56 -13.62
CA ILE A 4 -20.00 10.81 -13.98
C ILE A 4 -19.25 11.33 -12.75
N ALA A 5 -18.16 10.67 -12.36
CA ALA A 5 -17.24 11.14 -11.33
C ALA A 5 -16.14 11.99 -11.98
N ILE A 6 -16.07 13.27 -11.63
CA ILE A 6 -15.10 14.23 -12.16
C ILE A 6 -14.23 14.78 -11.03
N GLY A 7 -12.91 14.68 -11.17
CA GLY A 7 -11.94 15.30 -10.26
C GLY A 7 -11.48 16.67 -10.76
N ILE A 8 -11.38 17.64 -9.86
CA ILE A 8 -10.76 18.93 -10.17
C ILE A 8 -9.35 18.96 -9.59
N LEU A 9 -8.39 19.15 -10.46
CA LEU A 9 -6.95 19.14 -10.19
C LEU A 9 -6.35 20.48 -10.58
N ALA A 10 -5.43 20.99 -9.81
CA ALA A 10 -4.77 22.27 -10.10
C ALA A 10 -3.46 22.40 -9.32
N HIS A 11 -2.58 23.23 -9.81
CA HIS A 11 -1.53 23.82 -8.96
C HIS A 11 -2.15 24.80 -7.97
N VAL A 12 -1.43 25.08 -6.87
CA VAL A 12 -1.85 26.06 -5.85
C VAL A 12 -2.18 27.40 -6.53
N ASP A 13 -3.17 28.10 -6.01
CA ASP A 13 -3.62 29.41 -6.49
C ASP A 13 -4.15 29.48 -7.93
N SER A 14 -4.29 28.36 -8.68
CA SER A 14 -4.90 28.38 -10.01
C SER A 14 -6.40 28.65 -10.01
N GLY A 15 -7.04 28.69 -8.82
CA GLY A 15 -8.47 28.96 -8.66
C GLY A 15 -9.36 27.72 -8.77
N LYS A 16 -8.85 26.58 -8.33
CA LYS A 16 -9.56 25.29 -8.29
C LYS A 16 -10.90 25.36 -7.55
N THR A 17 -10.88 25.74 -6.26
CA THR A 17 -12.09 25.85 -5.43
C THR A 17 -13.06 26.90 -5.98
N THR A 18 -12.53 28.02 -6.55
CA THR A 18 -13.34 29.03 -7.21
C THR A 18 -14.08 28.46 -8.42
N LEU A 19 -13.43 27.61 -9.23
CA LEU A 19 -14.07 26.93 -10.36
C LEU A 19 -15.12 25.90 -9.88
N SER A 20 -14.83 25.15 -8.84
CA SER A 20 -15.77 24.20 -8.22
C SER A 20 -17.06 24.90 -7.79
N GLU A 21 -16.94 26.01 -7.07
CA GLU A 21 -18.06 26.86 -6.64
C GLU A 21 -18.83 27.44 -7.85
N ALA A 22 -18.10 27.94 -8.87
CA ALA A 22 -18.69 28.52 -10.08
C ALA A 22 -19.49 27.48 -10.88
N LEU A 23 -19.03 26.24 -11.00
CA LEU A 23 -19.72 25.14 -11.65
C LEU A 23 -21.00 24.78 -10.89
N MET A 24 -20.92 24.66 -9.56
CA MET A 24 -22.08 24.37 -8.71
C MET A 24 -23.13 25.50 -8.72
N TYR A 25 -22.68 26.75 -8.78
CA TYR A 25 -23.57 27.90 -8.90
C TYR A 25 -24.23 27.97 -10.28
N SER A 26 -23.45 27.80 -11.35
CA SER A 26 -23.94 27.86 -12.74
C SER A 26 -24.88 26.71 -13.08
N SER A 27 -24.81 25.59 -12.38
CA SER A 27 -25.71 24.43 -12.48
C SER A 27 -26.98 24.60 -11.61
N GLY A 28 -27.05 25.64 -10.74
CA GLY A 28 -28.17 25.90 -9.86
C GLY A 28 -28.22 25.00 -8.60
N ASN A 29 -27.15 24.27 -8.28
CA ASN A 29 -27.12 23.41 -7.10
C ASN A 29 -26.82 24.18 -5.80
N ILE A 30 -26.21 25.35 -5.90
CA ILE A 30 -26.04 26.30 -4.79
C ILE A 30 -26.65 27.65 -5.19
N THR A 31 -27.21 28.34 -4.22
CA THR A 31 -27.92 29.63 -4.45
C THR A 31 -27.02 30.85 -4.26
N LYS A 32 -25.91 30.69 -3.55
CA LYS A 32 -24.92 31.75 -3.29
C LYS A 32 -23.57 31.26 -3.78
N LEU A 33 -22.87 32.09 -4.53
CA LEU A 33 -21.48 31.81 -4.92
C LEU A 33 -20.57 32.03 -3.69
N GLY A 34 -19.96 30.93 -3.18
CA GLY A 34 -18.98 31.02 -2.12
C GLY A 34 -17.66 31.60 -2.65
N ARG A 35 -16.91 32.29 -1.80
CA ARG A 35 -15.59 32.85 -2.12
C ARG A 35 -14.54 32.43 -1.10
N VAL A 36 -13.43 31.95 -1.58
CA VAL A 36 -12.29 31.54 -0.74
C VAL A 36 -11.79 32.73 0.09
N ASP A 37 -11.69 33.92 -0.51
CA ASP A 37 -11.26 35.15 0.14
C ASP A 37 -12.17 35.58 1.31
N HIS A 38 -13.46 35.24 1.24
CA HIS A 38 -14.47 35.56 2.26
C HIS A 38 -14.66 34.41 3.27
N ARG A 39 -13.93 33.29 3.12
CA ARG A 39 -14.01 32.08 3.97
C ARG A 39 -15.41 31.46 4.02
N ASP A 40 -16.23 31.70 3.00
CA ASP A 40 -17.62 31.21 2.89
C ASP A 40 -17.82 30.19 1.75
N SER A 41 -16.73 29.55 1.27
CA SER A 41 -16.76 28.46 0.31
C SER A 41 -17.56 27.26 0.83
N PHE A 42 -18.41 26.67 -0.02
CA PHE A 42 -19.24 25.51 0.30
C PHE A 42 -18.40 24.24 0.51
N LEU A 43 -17.28 24.13 -0.20
CA LEU A 43 -16.42 22.96 -0.15
C LEU A 43 -15.37 23.02 0.95
N ASP A 44 -14.83 24.19 1.29
CA ASP A 44 -13.79 24.31 2.33
C ASP A 44 -14.43 24.26 3.72
N THR A 45 -14.46 23.08 4.32
CA THR A 45 -15.17 22.81 5.59
C THR A 45 -14.24 22.81 6.80
N PHE A 46 -12.96 22.51 6.60
CA PHE A 46 -11.98 22.46 7.67
C PHE A 46 -11.44 23.86 8.02
N SER A 47 -11.25 24.15 9.30
CA SER A 47 -10.85 25.50 9.77
C SER A 47 -9.55 25.99 9.12
N LEU A 48 -8.53 25.13 9.03
CA LEU A 48 -7.25 25.46 8.41
C LEU A 48 -7.35 25.68 6.89
N GLU A 49 -8.26 25.00 6.20
CA GLU A 49 -8.51 25.24 4.76
C GLU A 49 -9.01 26.66 4.56
N ARG A 50 -9.98 27.10 5.39
CA ARG A 50 -10.54 28.45 5.34
C ARG A 50 -9.54 29.53 5.71
N ASP A 51 -8.67 29.26 6.70
CA ASP A 51 -7.69 30.24 7.17
C ASP A 51 -6.54 30.42 6.17
N ARG A 52 -6.14 29.38 5.48
CA ARG A 52 -5.03 29.41 4.52
C ARG A 52 -5.46 29.53 3.07
N GLY A 53 -6.74 29.32 2.76
CA GLY A 53 -7.26 29.33 1.39
C GLY A 53 -6.77 28.17 0.53
N ILE A 54 -6.36 27.04 1.14
CA ILE A 54 -5.90 25.84 0.45
C ILE A 54 -6.78 24.64 0.78
N THR A 55 -7.08 23.79 -0.20
CA THR A 55 -7.75 22.51 0.01
C THR A 55 -6.77 21.48 0.51
N ILE A 56 -7.04 20.85 1.66
CA ILE A 56 -6.20 19.85 2.31
C ILE A 56 -6.75 18.44 2.04
N PHE A 57 -8.06 18.26 2.19
CA PHE A 57 -8.73 16.98 2.01
C PHE A 57 -9.61 16.98 0.75
N SER A 58 -9.67 15.83 0.08
CA SER A 58 -10.61 15.63 -1.02
C SER A 58 -12.06 15.74 -0.53
N LYS A 59 -12.85 16.58 -1.20
CA LYS A 59 -14.27 16.82 -0.90
C LYS A 59 -15.13 16.34 -2.06
N GLN A 60 -16.34 15.92 -1.72
CA GLN A 60 -17.34 15.49 -2.69
C GLN A 60 -18.50 16.47 -2.74
N ALA A 61 -18.95 16.81 -3.96
CA ALA A 61 -20.20 17.51 -4.19
C ALA A 61 -20.96 16.85 -5.34
N VAL A 62 -22.27 16.77 -5.22
CA VAL A 62 -23.15 16.25 -6.27
C VAL A 62 -23.80 17.42 -7.01
N MET A 63 -23.62 17.46 -8.33
CA MET A 63 -24.11 18.49 -9.21
C MET A 63 -24.99 17.88 -10.29
N LYS A 64 -26.24 18.36 -10.44
CA LYS A 64 -27.15 17.93 -11.51
C LYS A 64 -27.21 18.99 -12.58
N TYR A 65 -26.95 18.62 -13.81
CA TYR A 65 -27.04 19.48 -14.95
C TYR A 65 -27.63 18.73 -16.14
N ASN A 66 -28.70 19.24 -16.74
CA ASN A 66 -29.48 18.59 -17.78
C ASN A 66 -29.83 17.12 -17.40
N ASN A 67 -29.36 16.14 -18.15
CA ASN A 67 -29.58 14.70 -17.91
C ASN A 67 -28.38 14.00 -17.30
N THR A 68 -27.41 14.76 -16.75
CA THR A 68 -26.17 14.24 -16.15
C THR A 68 -26.10 14.62 -14.67
N GLU A 69 -25.75 13.63 -13.86
CA GLU A 69 -25.38 13.80 -12.45
C GLU A 69 -23.85 13.71 -12.37
N PHE A 70 -23.22 14.84 -12.11
CA PHE A 70 -21.79 14.91 -11.89
C PHE A 70 -21.48 14.78 -10.40
N THR A 71 -20.65 13.84 -10.04
CA THR A 71 -20.01 13.81 -8.72
C THR A 71 -18.66 14.51 -8.83
N LEU A 72 -18.61 15.71 -8.31
CA LEU A 72 -17.42 16.54 -8.30
C LEU A 72 -16.53 16.13 -7.12
N LEU A 73 -15.27 15.79 -7.37
CA LEU A 73 -14.27 15.49 -6.36
C LEU A 73 -13.23 16.61 -6.39
N ASP A 74 -13.30 17.52 -5.41
CA ASP A 74 -12.33 18.60 -5.26
C ASP A 74 -11.10 18.04 -4.56
N THR A 75 -9.91 18.07 -5.21
CA THR A 75 -8.68 17.48 -4.70
C THR A 75 -7.72 18.55 -4.15
N PRO A 76 -6.81 18.20 -3.25
CA PRO A 76 -5.77 19.13 -2.82
C PRO A 76 -4.93 19.65 -3.99
N GLY A 77 -4.61 20.95 -3.98
CA GLY A 77 -3.75 21.58 -4.99
C GLY A 77 -2.28 21.72 -4.55
N HIS A 78 -1.98 21.50 -3.26
CA HIS A 78 -0.62 21.64 -2.72
C HIS A 78 0.16 20.32 -2.85
N VAL A 79 1.47 20.44 -3.15
CA VAL A 79 2.35 19.30 -3.36
C VAL A 79 2.40 18.36 -2.16
N ASP A 80 2.37 18.89 -0.93
CA ASP A 80 2.39 18.10 0.30
C ASP A 80 1.19 17.13 0.44
N PHE A 81 0.08 17.42 -0.24
CA PHE A 81 -1.14 16.61 -0.23
C PHE A 81 -1.38 15.86 -1.54
N SER A 82 -0.36 15.78 -2.40
CA SER A 82 -0.47 15.11 -3.71
C SER A 82 -0.82 13.64 -3.62
N ALA A 83 -0.47 12.99 -2.51
CA ALA A 83 -0.86 11.61 -2.22
C ALA A 83 -2.38 11.40 -2.11
N GLU A 84 -3.07 12.35 -1.48
CA GLU A 84 -4.55 12.36 -1.42
C GLU A 84 -5.16 12.56 -2.82
N ALA A 85 -4.54 13.44 -3.63
CA ALA A 85 -4.94 13.63 -5.02
C ALA A 85 -4.74 12.35 -5.83
N GLU A 86 -3.60 11.66 -5.71
CA GLU A 86 -3.32 10.40 -6.42
C GLU A 86 -4.34 9.31 -6.06
N ARG A 87 -4.72 9.17 -4.79
CA ARG A 87 -5.77 8.22 -4.37
C ARG A 87 -7.10 8.52 -5.03
N THR A 88 -7.45 9.80 -5.12
CA THR A 88 -8.72 10.23 -5.74
C THR A 88 -8.76 9.94 -7.24
N LEU A 89 -7.62 10.05 -7.97
CA LEU A 89 -7.54 9.77 -9.41
C LEU A 89 -8.06 8.38 -9.79
N GLN A 90 -7.94 7.42 -8.90
CA GLN A 90 -8.29 6.02 -9.17
C GLN A 90 -9.81 5.78 -9.32
N VAL A 91 -10.63 6.72 -8.89
CA VAL A 91 -12.10 6.62 -8.96
C VAL A 91 -12.73 7.60 -9.94
N LEU A 92 -11.91 8.40 -10.63
CA LEU A 92 -12.41 9.38 -11.61
C LEU A 92 -12.77 8.72 -12.94
N ASP A 93 -13.83 9.23 -13.56
CA ASP A 93 -14.15 8.95 -14.97
C ASP A 93 -13.48 9.97 -15.88
N TYR A 94 -13.41 11.22 -15.42
CA TYR A 94 -12.76 12.36 -16.09
C TYR A 94 -12.10 13.27 -15.06
N ALA A 95 -11.16 14.07 -15.54
CA ALA A 95 -10.52 15.10 -14.75
C ALA A 95 -10.70 16.48 -15.39
N ILE A 96 -10.74 17.51 -14.57
CA ILE A 96 -10.62 18.91 -14.96
C ILE A 96 -9.27 19.41 -14.44
N LEU A 97 -8.37 19.76 -15.33
CA LEU A 97 -7.10 20.37 -14.96
C LEU A 97 -7.21 21.88 -15.09
N VAL A 98 -7.13 22.58 -13.95
CA VAL A 98 -7.23 24.04 -13.90
C VAL A 98 -5.85 24.65 -13.94
N ILE A 99 -5.66 25.57 -14.90
CA ILE A 99 -4.38 26.26 -15.13
C ILE A 99 -4.62 27.76 -15.03
N SER A 100 -3.72 28.48 -14.39
CA SER A 100 -3.75 29.94 -14.35
C SER A 100 -3.31 30.52 -15.69
N GLY A 101 -4.09 31.45 -16.25
CA GLY A 101 -3.76 32.16 -17.51
C GLY A 101 -2.54 33.07 -17.39
N THR A 102 -2.21 33.53 -16.17
CA THR A 102 -1.03 34.35 -15.90
C THR A 102 0.23 33.54 -15.66
N ASP A 103 0.09 32.38 -14.95
CA ASP A 103 1.25 31.58 -14.51
C ASP A 103 1.62 30.46 -15.50
N GLY A 104 0.64 30.03 -16.33
CA GLY A 104 0.84 28.99 -17.33
C GLY A 104 1.03 27.59 -16.72
N VAL A 105 1.78 26.74 -17.42
CA VAL A 105 2.05 25.36 -16.99
C VAL A 105 3.17 25.34 -15.94
N GLN A 106 2.83 24.94 -14.71
CA GLN A 106 3.72 24.86 -13.57
C GLN A 106 4.29 23.43 -13.37
N SER A 107 5.36 23.26 -12.59
CA SER A 107 6.00 21.95 -12.32
C SER A 107 5.03 20.93 -11.74
N HIS A 108 4.20 21.35 -10.78
CA HIS A 108 3.18 20.46 -10.19
C HIS A 108 2.09 20.07 -11.20
N THR A 109 1.73 20.96 -12.12
CA THR A 109 0.82 20.65 -13.26
C THR A 109 1.37 19.50 -14.10
N CYS A 110 2.68 19.51 -14.39
CA CYS A 110 3.34 18.41 -15.11
C CYS A 110 3.30 17.08 -14.30
N THR A 111 3.46 17.14 -12.98
CA THR A 111 3.33 15.97 -12.12
C THR A 111 1.91 15.39 -12.14
N LEU A 112 0.88 16.25 -12.01
CA LEU A 112 -0.51 15.84 -12.14
C LEU A 112 -0.82 15.24 -13.52
N TRP A 113 -0.24 15.82 -14.57
CA TRP A 113 -0.39 15.30 -15.94
C TRP A 113 0.19 13.89 -16.11
N LYS A 114 1.39 13.63 -15.54
CA LYS A 114 2.00 12.31 -15.53
C LYS A 114 1.13 11.29 -14.78
N LEU A 115 0.53 11.68 -13.65
CA LEU A 115 -0.41 10.83 -12.90
C LEU A 115 -1.67 10.54 -13.71
N LEU A 116 -2.28 11.55 -14.33
CA LEU A 116 -3.45 11.39 -15.21
C LEU A 116 -3.15 10.42 -16.36
N LYS A 117 -1.93 10.48 -16.93
CA LYS A 117 -1.47 9.57 -17.98
C LYS A 117 -1.31 8.14 -17.44
N LYS A 118 -0.70 7.98 -16.26
CA LYS A 118 -0.51 6.67 -15.61
C LYS A 118 -1.84 5.97 -15.32
N TYR A 119 -2.81 6.71 -14.79
CA TYR A 119 -4.13 6.16 -14.44
C TYR A 119 -5.13 6.16 -15.61
N ASN A 120 -4.68 6.57 -16.80
CA ASN A 120 -5.47 6.66 -18.03
C ASN A 120 -6.78 7.44 -17.87
N VAL A 121 -6.77 8.53 -17.08
CA VAL A 121 -7.94 9.38 -16.84
C VAL A 121 -8.07 10.44 -17.94
N PRO A 122 -9.17 10.48 -18.72
CA PRO A 122 -9.45 11.54 -19.69
C PRO A 122 -9.52 12.91 -19.02
N CYS A 123 -9.00 13.96 -19.68
CA CYS A 123 -8.82 15.26 -19.06
C CYS A 123 -9.38 16.40 -19.92
N PHE A 124 -10.13 17.29 -19.27
CA PHE A 124 -10.51 18.60 -19.80
C PHE A 124 -9.63 19.66 -19.13
N ILE A 125 -9.24 20.68 -19.86
CA ILE A 125 -8.38 21.76 -19.36
C ILE A 125 -9.21 23.05 -19.28
N PHE A 126 -9.22 23.69 -18.11
CA PHE A 126 -9.81 25.02 -17.95
C PHE A 126 -8.71 26.03 -17.59
N VAL A 127 -8.42 26.94 -18.51
CA VAL A 127 -7.49 28.05 -18.29
C VAL A 127 -8.26 29.18 -17.62
N ASN A 128 -7.99 29.36 -16.32
CA ASN A 128 -8.66 30.30 -15.46
C ASN A 128 -7.92 31.65 -15.37
N LYS A 129 -8.53 32.65 -14.78
CA LYS A 129 -7.97 34.00 -14.57
C LYS A 129 -7.61 34.74 -15.86
N MET A 130 -8.32 34.48 -16.94
CA MET A 130 -8.12 35.18 -18.24
C MET A 130 -8.52 36.66 -18.20
N ASP A 131 -9.13 37.11 -17.12
CA ASP A 131 -9.50 38.51 -16.86
C ASP A 131 -8.39 39.34 -16.22
N LEU A 132 -7.27 38.74 -15.86
CA LEU A 132 -6.13 39.45 -15.28
C LEU A 132 -5.17 39.98 -16.37
N ASP A 133 -4.55 41.13 -16.07
CA ASP A 133 -3.52 41.67 -16.90
C ASP A 133 -2.33 40.70 -17.04
N GLY A 134 -1.87 40.46 -18.25
CA GLY A 134 -0.78 39.52 -18.56
C GLY A 134 -1.23 38.12 -18.97
N ALA A 135 -2.53 37.79 -18.89
CA ALA A 135 -3.05 36.54 -19.42
C ALA A 135 -3.11 36.61 -20.97
N ASP A 136 -2.34 35.77 -21.65
CA ASP A 136 -2.34 35.65 -23.10
C ASP A 136 -2.70 34.25 -23.56
N LYS A 137 -3.84 34.14 -24.27
CA LYS A 137 -4.41 32.88 -24.75
C LYS A 137 -3.42 32.13 -25.68
N LEU A 138 -2.74 32.82 -26.58
CA LEU A 138 -1.86 32.20 -27.55
C LEU A 138 -0.61 31.62 -26.85
N SER A 139 -0.03 32.40 -25.96
CA SER A 139 1.13 31.97 -25.14
C SER A 139 0.80 30.74 -24.31
N VAL A 140 -0.35 30.75 -23.59
CA VAL A 140 -0.76 29.61 -22.77
C VAL A 140 -1.05 28.37 -23.64
N MET A 141 -1.70 28.51 -24.79
CA MET A 141 -1.92 27.38 -25.72
C MET A 141 -0.60 26.78 -26.20
N ALA A 142 0.40 27.58 -26.49
CA ALA A 142 1.72 27.09 -26.88
C ALA A 142 2.38 26.33 -25.72
N GLN A 143 2.29 26.82 -24.48
CA GLN A 143 2.79 26.12 -23.27
C GLN A 143 2.04 24.80 -23.01
N LEU A 144 0.73 24.75 -23.22
CA LEU A 144 -0.06 23.52 -23.07
C LEU A 144 0.41 22.45 -24.05
N ARG A 145 0.61 22.81 -25.32
CA ARG A 145 1.07 21.91 -26.39
C ARG A 145 2.49 21.42 -26.17
N THR A 146 3.39 22.28 -25.74
CA THR A 146 4.79 21.88 -25.49
C THR A 146 5.03 21.23 -24.15
N GLY A 147 4.31 21.67 -23.11
CA GLY A 147 4.52 21.20 -21.72
C GLY A 147 3.68 20.00 -21.32
N LEU A 148 2.52 19.78 -21.92
CA LEU A 148 1.61 18.68 -21.58
C LEU A 148 1.44 17.70 -22.74
N ASP A 149 0.77 18.13 -23.83
CA ASP A 149 0.50 17.29 -25.00
C ASP A 149 0.17 18.14 -26.24
N GLU A 150 0.72 17.79 -27.40
CA GLU A 150 0.46 18.47 -28.65
C GLU A 150 -1.01 18.48 -29.08
N ASN A 151 -1.78 17.52 -28.63
CA ASN A 151 -3.19 17.34 -28.90
C ASN A 151 -4.12 18.16 -27.97
N CYS A 152 -3.58 19.19 -27.33
CA CYS A 152 -4.40 20.22 -26.66
C CYS A 152 -5.11 21.09 -27.72
N VAL A 153 -6.46 21.05 -27.72
CA VAL A 153 -7.30 21.74 -28.71
C VAL A 153 -8.20 22.78 -28.04
N ASP A 154 -8.29 23.95 -28.61
CA ASP A 154 -9.15 25.04 -28.14
C ASP A 154 -10.63 24.79 -28.51
N PHE A 155 -11.47 24.58 -27.54
CA PHE A 155 -12.92 24.34 -27.69
C PHE A 155 -13.77 25.60 -27.48
N THR A 156 -13.18 26.79 -27.47
CA THR A 156 -13.95 28.04 -27.30
C THR A 156 -14.93 28.24 -28.45
N TYR A 157 -14.55 27.84 -29.68
CA TYR A 157 -15.38 27.98 -30.89
C TYR A 157 -15.47 26.68 -31.70
N PRO A 158 -16.26 25.69 -31.26
CA PRO A 158 -16.28 24.33 -31.81
C PRO A 158 -16.86 24.20 -33.21
N ASN A 159 -17.41 25.29 -33.80
CA ASN A 159 -18.02 25.28 -35.11
C ASN A 159 -17.12 25.95 -36.19
N SER A 160 -15.92 26.38 -35.83
CA SER A 160 -14.98 26.99 -36.81
C SER A 160 -14.27 25.94 -37.67
N ASP A 161 -13.92 26.29 -38.93
CA ASP A 161 -13.19 25.38 -39.81
C ASP A 161 -11.82 25.01 -39.20
N GLY A 162 -11.11 25.99 -38.63
CA GLY A 162 -9.83 25.74 -37.93
C GLY A 162 -9.96 24.82 -36.71
N PHE A 163 -11.11 24.76 -36.05
CA PHE A 163 -11.38 23.78 -35.00
C PHE A 163 -11.44 22.35 -35.58
N ARG A 164 -12.19 22.15 -36.69
CA ARG A 164 -12.33 20.83 -37.33
C ARG A 164 -10.96 20.30 -37.77
N GLU A 165 -10.16 21.10 -38.37
CA GLU A 165 -8.78 20.77 -38.78
C GLU A 165 -7.94 20.38 -37.54
N SER A 166 -7.97 21.20 -36.48
CA SER A 166 -7.24 20.92 -35.23
C SER A 166 -7.62 19.61 -34.60
N VAL A 167 -8.90 19.25 -34.61
CA VAL A 167 -9.41 17.96 -34.08
C VAL A 167 -9.00 16.81 -35.00
N ALA A 168 -9.09 17.00 -36.35
CA ALA A 168 -8.79 15.95 -37.31
C ALA A 168 -7.32 15.51 -37.23
N VAL A 169 -6.39 16.43 -37.00
CA VAL A 169 -4.96 16.11 -36.88
C VAL A 169 -4.60 15.29 -35.65
N CYS A 170 -5.45 15.28 -34.61
CA CYS A 170 -5.16 14.56 -33.38
C CYS A 170 -5.33 13.02 -33.45
N ASP A 171 -6.07 12.52 -34.45
CA ASP A 171 -6.32 11.06 -34.59
C ASP A 171 -6.40 10.69 -36.09
N GLU A 172 -5.63 9.68 -36.51
CA GLU A 172 -5.56 9.22 -37.89
C GLU A 172 -6.93 8.84 -38.45
N LYS A 173 -7.79 8.20 -37.68
CA LYS A 173 -9.13 7.79 -38.11
C LYS A 173 -10.07 8.99 -38.35
N ILE A 174 -9.95 9.99 -37.47
CA ILE A 174 -10.73 11.23 -37.62
C ILE A 174 -10.21 12.00 -38.84
N LEU A 175 -8.90 12.01 -39.06
CA LEU A 175 -8.27 12.66 -40.21
C LEU A 175 -8.70 12.04 -41.55
N GLU A 176 -8.67 10.72 -41.65
CA GLU A 176 -9.17 9.98 -42.84
C GLU A 176 -10.62 10.34 -43.13
N LYS A 177 -11.49 10.28 -42.13
CA LYS A 177 -12.90 10.61 -42.27
C LYS A 177 -13.14 12.07 -42.63
N TYR A 178 -12.35 12.99 -42.07
CA TYR A 178 -12.41 14.41 -42.40
C TYR A 178 -12.04 14.66 -43.84
N TYR A 179 -11.03 14.00 -44.39
CA TYR A 179 -10.68 14.09 -45.81
C TYR A 179 -11.79 13.54 -46.77
N GLU A 180 -12.55 12.55 -46.33
CA GLU A 180 -13.62 11.95 -47.12
C GLU A 180 -14.93 12.76 -47.07
N THR A 181 -15.27 13.33 -45.89
CA THR A 181 -16.60 13.90 -45.61
C THR A 181 -16.61 15.40 -45.35
N ASP A 182 -15.45 16.03 -45.14
CA ASP A 182 -15.28 17.44 -44.71
C ASP A 182 -16.03 17.72 -43.37
N ALA A 183 -16.26 16.66 -42.57
CA ALA A 183 -16.99 16.75 -41.34
C ALA A 183 -16.31 15.91 -40.23
N VAL A 184 -16.40 16.39 -38.99
CA VAL A 184 -15.97 15.69 -37.81
C VAL A 184 -17.21 15.41 -36.95
N GLU A 185 -17.50 14.14 -36.70
CA GLU A 185 -18.66 13.76 -35.89
C GLU A 185 -18.37 13.91 -34.39
N LYS A 186 -19.40 14.31 -33.66
CA LYS A 186 -19.33 14.41 -32.20
C LYS A 186 -18.93 13.09 -31.51
N THR A 187 -19.39 11.97 -32.05
CA THR A 187 -19.07 10.62 -31.55
C THR A 187 -17.59 10.32 -31.64
N ASP A 188 -16.93 10.78 -32.73
CA ASP A 188 -15.49 10.59 -32.94
C ASP A 188 -14.69 11.43 -31.94
N ILE A 189 -15.07 12.70 -31.76
CA ILE A 189 -14.45 13.58 -30.76
C ILE A 189 -14.58 13.00 -29.34
N THR A 190 -15.77 12.54 -28.99
CA THR A 190 -16.04 11.96 -27.66
C THR A 190 -15.22 10.69 -27.42
N GLY A 191 -15.09 9.83 -28.46
CA GLY A 191 -14.23 8.66 -28.44
C GLY A 191 -12.75 9.03 -28.22
N ALA A 192 -12.25 10.00 -28.99
CA ALA A 192 -10.88 10.46 -28.91
C ALA A 192 -10.54 11.12 -27.56
N ILE A 193 -11.47 11.87 -26.94
CA ILE A 193 -11.33 12.40 -25.58
C ILE A 193 -11.22 11.24 -24.58
N LYS A 194 -12.10 10.24 -24.67
CA LYS A 194 -12.11 9.07 -23.79
C LYS A 194 -10.80 8.25 -23.91
N GLU A 195 -10.24 8.15 -25.10
CA GLU A 195 -8.96 7.47 -25.38
C GLU A 195 -7.74 8.35 -25.08
N ARG A 196 -7.92 9.57 -24.56
CA ARG A 196 -6.85 10.53 -24.29
C ARG A 196 -6.03 10.93 -25.53
N LYS A 197 -6.68 11.02 -26.67
CA LYS A 197 -6.09 11.50 -27.93
C LYS A 197 -6.38 12.98 -28.19
N ILE A 198 -7.41 13.53 -27.52
CA ILE A 198 -7.76 14.94 -27.60
C ILE A 198 -7.96 15.47 -26.18
N PHE A 199 -7.43 16.65 -25.91
CA PHE A 199 -7.56 17.35 -24.64
C PHE A 199 -8.27 18.68 -24.84
N PRO A 200 -9.59 18.77 -24.55
CA PRO A 200 -10.34 20.01 -24.73
C PRO A 200 -9.86 21.11 -23.78
N CYS A 201 -9.50 22.26 -24.34
CA CYS A 201 -9.09 23.46 -23.60
C CYS A 201 -10.17 24.54 -23.72
N MET A 202 -10.54 25.11 -22.56
CA MET A 202 -11.44 26.25 -22.47
C MET A 202 -10.81 27.39 -21.69
N PHE A 203 -11.13 28.61 -22.03
CA PHE A 203 -10.58 29.81 -21.43
C PHE A 203 -11.67 30.65 -20.76
N GLY A 204 -11.38 31.18 -19.56
CA GLY A 204 -12.36 31.95 -18.84
C GLY A 204 -11.89 32.52 -17.50
N SER A 205 -12.84 33.01 -16.72
CA SER A 205 -12.63 33.48 -15.36
C SER A 205 -13.71 32.88 -14.45
N ALA A 206 -13.31 31.98 -13.59
CA ALA A 206 -14.22 31.35 -12.63
C ALA A 206 -14.83 32.38 -11.67
N LEU A 207 -14.05 33.40 -11.27
CA LEU A 207 -14.50 34.47 -10.37
C LEU A 207 -15.57 35.35 -11.00
N LYS A 208 -15.47 35.62 -12.30
CA LYS A 208 -16.44 36.41 -13.03
C LYS A 208 -17.52 35.57 -13.71
N LEU A 209 -17.49 34.25 -13.57
CA LEU A 209 -18.34 33.27 -14.23
C LEU A 209 -18.24 33.28 -15.77
N ASP A 210 -17.17 33.88 -16.31
CA ASP A 210 -16.92 33.92 -17.73
C ASP A 210 -16.40 32.57 -18.25
N GLY A 211 -17.00 32.06 -19.34
CA GLY A 211 -16.67 30.74 -19.90
C GLY A 211 -17.17 29.53 -19.09
N VAL A 212 -17.58 29.69 -17.82
CA VAL A 212 -17.95 28.57 -16.92
C VAL A 212 -19.17 27.81 -17.42
N LYS A 213 -20.22 28.53 -17.87
CA LYS A 213 -21.43 27.87 -18.40
C LYS A 213 -21.15 27.14 -19.72
N ALA A 214 -20.31 27.71 -20.57
CA ALA A 214 -19.88 27.06 -21.81
C ALA A 214 -19.07 25.79 -21.50
N PHE A 215 -18.20 25.84 -20.50
CA PHE A 215 -17.43 24.70 -20.03
C PHE A 215 -18.32 23.59 -19.44
N LEU A 216 -19.36 23.96 -18.67
CA LEU A 216 -20.32 23.02 -18.14
C LEU A 216 -21.12 22.32 -19.26
N ASN A 217 -21.49 23.04 -20.31
CA ASN A 217 -22.12 22.46 -21.51
C ASN A 217 -21.16 21.49 -22.22
N LEU A 218 -19.87 21.87 -22.34
CA LEU A 218 -18.83 21.03 -22.92
C LEU A 218 -18.70 19.70 -22.17
N LEU A 219 -18.68 19.74 -20.82
CA LEU A 219 -18.64 18.56 -19.99
C LEU A 219 -19.88 17.66 -20.19
N ASP A 220 -21.11 18.23 -20.17
CA ASP A 220 -22.32 17.46 -20.41
C ASP A 220 -22.38 16.84 -21.78
N GLU A 221 -21.84 17.52 -22.78
CA GLU A 221 -21.86 17.15 -24.18
C GLU A 221 -20.87 16.03 -24.53
N TYR A 222 -19.62 16.14 -24.04
CA TYR A 222 -18.51 15.26 -24.45
C TYR A 222 -18.09 14.22 -23.42
N THR A 223 -18.78 14.10 -22.28
CA THR A 223 -18.57 13.01 -21.34
C THR A 223 -19.51 11.83 -21.62
N VAL A 224 -19.02 10.63 -21.52
CA VAL A 224 -19.79 9.38 -21.66
C VAL A 224 -19.65 8.57 -20.39
N MET A 225 -20.78 8.07 -19.88
CA MET A 225 -20.78 7.17 -18.73
C MET A 225 -20.02 5.86 -19.09
N PRO A 226 -19.10 5.39 -18.26
CA PRO A 226 -18.46 4.10 -18.44
C PRO A 226 -19.50 2.96 -18.49
N SER A 227 -19.17 1.90 -19.22
CA SER A 227 -19.97 0.68 -19.17
C SER A 227 -19.57 -0.12 -17.92
N TYR A 228 -20.54 -0.40 -17.07
CA TYR A 228 -20.32 -1.17 -15.83
C TYR A 228 -20.84 -2.59 -15.99
N GLY A 229 -20.13 -3.56 -15.37
CA GLY A 229 -20.57 -4.96 -15.31
C GLY A 229 -21.81 -5.13 -14.42
N ALA A 230 -22.46 -6.30 -14.52
CA ALA A 230 -23.62 -6.65 -13.70
C ALA A 230 -23.21 -7.13 -12.29
N GLU A 231 -22.00 -7.65 -12.13
CA GLU A 231 -21.47 -8.13 -10.86
C GLU A 231 -21.00 -6.95 -9.99
N PHE A 232 -21.12 -7.10 -8.67
CA PHE A 232 -20.70 -6.07 -7.73
C PHE A 232 -19.19 -5.82 -7.83
N GLY A 233 -18.83 -4.56 -7.97
CA GLY A 233 -17.48 -4.06 -7.91
C GLY A 233 -17.46 -2.68 -7.26
N ALA A 234 -16.47 -2.42 -6.41
CA ALA A 234 -16.25 -1.11 -5.83
C ALA A 234 -14.76 -0.83 -5.60
N LYS A 235 -14.36 0.45 -5.69
CA LYS A 235 -13.01 0.91 -5.43
C LYS A 235 -12.98 1.90 -4.29
N VAL A 236 -12.20 1.56 -3.25
CA VAL A 236 -12.02 2.40 -2.06
C VAL A 236 -10.91 3.42 -2.33
N TYR A 237 -11.20 4.72 -2.13
CA TYR A 237 -10.19 5.76 -2.37
C TYR A 237 -9.84 6.58 -1.12
N LYS A 238 -10.71 6.57 -0.11
CA LYS A 238 -10.53 7.36 1.11
C LYS A 238 -11.17 6.69 2.31
N ILE A 239 -10.49 6.77 3.44
CA ILE A 239 -11.01 6.43 4.77
C ILE A 239 -11.06 7.72 5.59
N ALA A 240 -12.12 7.93 6.36
CA ALA A 240 -12.26 9.06 7.27
C ALA A 240 -13.10 8.66 8.48
N GLU A 241 -13.20 9.55 9.47
CA GLU A 241 -14.12 9.41 10.60
C GLU A 241 -15.17 10.54 10.56
N ASP A 242 -16.39 10.23 10.96
CA ASP A 242 -17.43 11.24 11.13
C ASP A 242 -17.30 11.92 12.52
N ASN A 243 -18.05 12.98 12.75
CA ASN A 243 -18.03 13.74 14.02
C ASN A 243 -18.43 12.88 15.25
N GLN A 244 -18.91 11.67 15.05
CA GLN A 244 -19.27 10.72 16.10
C GLN A 244 -18.21 9.62 16.30
N GLY A 245 -17.07 9.68 15.57
CA GLY A 245 -16.02 8.69 15.59
C GLY A 245 -16.35 7.42 14.80
N ASN A 246 -17.40 7.43 13.96
CA ASN A 246 -17.68 6.28 13.10
C ASN A 246 -16.79 6.31 11.86
N ARG A 247 -16.18 5.17 11.56
CA ARG A 247 -15.38 4.99 10.35
C ARG A 247 -16.25 5.09 9.11
N LEU A 248 -15.80 5.89 8.15
CA LEU A 248 -16.39 6.08 6.83
C LEU A 248 -15.43 5.51 5.77
N THR A 249 -15.91 4.57 4.98
CA THR A 249 -15.18 4.05 3.82
C THR A 249 -15.77 4.67 2.56
N PHE A 250 -15.02 5.59 1.94
CA PHE A 250 -15.41 6.23 0.69
C PHE A 250 -15.01 5.36 -0.49
N MET A 251 -15.99 5.06 -1.34
CA MET A 251 -15.79 4.20 -2.50
C MET A 251 -16.63 4.62 -3.69
N LYS A 252 -16.21 4.24 -4.88
CA LYS A 252 -17.01 4.30 -6.10
C LYS A 252 -17.47 2.91 -6.46
N ILE A 253 -18.77 2.77 -6.73
CA ILE A 253 -19.34 1.52 -7.24
C ILE A 253 -19.02 1.40 -8.73
N THR A 254 -18.28 0.36 -9.12
CA THR A 254 -17.77 0.13 -10.48
C THR A 254 -18.46 -1.03 -11.18
N GLY A 255 -19.40 -1.72 -10.51
CA GLY A 255 -20.22 -2.78 -11.06
C GLY A 255 -21.42 -3.09 -10.18
N GLY A 256 -22.50 -3.56 -10.75
CA GLY A 256 -23.73 -3.94 -10.04
C GLY A 256 -24.32 -2.85 -9.15
N SER A 257 -24.67 -3.19 -7.93
CA SER A 257 -25.15 -2.27 -6.89
C SER A 257 -24.77 -2.76 -5.49
N LEU A 258 -24.73 -1.86 -4.54
CA LEU A 258 -24.48 -2.13 -3.12
C LEU A 258 -25.71 -1.75 -2.32
N LYS A 259 -26.22 -2.65 -1.47
CA LYS A 259 -27.39 -2.43 -0.62
C LYS A 259 -27.01 -2.36 0.86
N VAL A 260 -27.80 -1.58 1.60
CA VAL A 260 -27.75 -1.58 3.06
C VAL A 260 -28.01 -2.98 3.59
N ARG A 261 -27.23 -3.41 4.59
CA ARG A 261 -27.20 -4.75 5.18
C ARG A 261 -26.57 -5.84 4.31
N GLU A 262 -26.07 -5.51 3.14
CA GLU A 262 -25.25 -6.44 2.35
C GLU A 262 -23.95 -6.78 3.07
N VAL A 263 -23.47 -8.00 2.89
CA VAL A 263 -22.25 -8.49 3.52
C VAL A 263 -21.12 -8.41 2.52
N LEU A 264 -20.08 -7.68 2.86
CA LEU A 264 -18.87 -7.55 2.05
C LEU A 264 -17.75 -8.37 2.68
N GLN A 265 -16.96 -9.00 1.83
CA GLN A 265 -15.80 -9.79 2.20
C GLN A 265 -14.59 -9.33 1.40
N SER A 266 -13.44 -9.25 2.04
CA SER A 266 -12.17 -9.03 1.36
C SER A 266 -11.49 -10.37 1.04
N GLU A 267 -10.77 -10.44 -0.05
CA GLU A 267 -9.93 -11.59 -0.36
C GLU A 267 -8.81 -11.83 0.66
N LYS A 268 -8.35 -10.76 1.30
CA LYS A 268 -7.29 -10.79 2.32
C LYS A 268 -7.80 -11.20 3.71
N ASN A 269 -9.09 -11.07 3.97
CA ASN A 269 -9.66 -11.28 5.30
C ASN A 269 -10.89 -12.18 5.18
N THR A 270 -10.90 -13.29 5.91
CA THR A 270 -12.05 -14.23 5.98
C THR A 270 -13.26 -13.64 6.70
N ASN A 271 -13.12 -12.48 7.35
CA ASN A 271 -14.19 -11.83 8.07
C ASN A 271 -15.11 -11.09 7.11
N ALA A 272 -16.35 -11.53 7.07
CA ALA A 272 -17.42 -10.88 6.32
C ALA A 272 -18.08 -9.82 7.23
N GLU A 273 -18.09 -8.55 6.78
CA GLU A 273 -18.66 -7.43 7.52
C GLU A 273 -19.89 -6.88 6.80
N LYS A 274 -20.81 -6.29 7.58
CA LYS A 274 -22.10 -5.85 7.09
C LYS A 274 -22.13 -4.34 6.91
N VAL A 275 -22.65 -3.91 5.75
CA VAL A 275 -22.90 -2.50 5.46
C VAL A 275 -24.03 -1.99 6.36
N ASN A 276 -23.74 -1.02 7.22
CA ASN A 276 -24.74 -0.45 8.10
C ASN A 276 -25.54 0.67 7.43
N ARG A 277 -24.87 1.61 6.78
CA ARG A 277 -25.48 2.74 6.07
C ARG A 277 -24.66 3.12 4.85
N ILE A 278 -25.34 3.63 3.83
CA ILE A 278 -24.75 4.20 2.62
C ILE A 278 -25.09 5.68 2.59
N ARG A 279 -24.10 6.56 2.48
CA ARG A 279 -24.22 8.01 2.49
C ARG A 279 -23.63 8.60 1.21
N ILE A 280 -24.37 9.49 0.55
CA ILE A 280 -23.87 10.27 -0.58
C ILE A 280 -23.64 11.70 -0.06
N TYR A 281 -22.39 12.14 -0.05
CA TYR A 281 -21.99 13.44 0.46
C TYR A 281 -22.13 14.54 -0.60
N SER A 282 -22.47 15.75 -0.17
CA SER A 282 -22.37 16.99 -0.94
C SER A 282 -21.96 18.12 0.01
N GLY A 283 -20.68 18.45 0.04
CA GLY A 283 -20.07 19.27 1.09
C GLY A 283 -20.16 18.58 2.46
N GLU A 284 -20.60 19.28 3.49
CA GLU A 284 -20.80 18.73 4.85
C GLU A 284 -22.05 17.85 4.97
N LYS A 285 -23.02 18.03 4.07
CA LYS A 285 -24.30 17.34 4.13
C LYS A 285 -24.23 16.02 3.40
N PHE A 286 -25.00 15.05 3.87
CA PHE A 286 -25.15 13.77 3.19
C PHE A 286 -26.62 13.36 3.07
N THR A 287 -26.91 12.57 2.06
CA THR A 287 -28.17 11.86 1.88
C THR A 287 -27.94 10.37 2.12
N ALA A 288 -28.71 9.77 3.03
CA ALA A 288 -28.69 8.32 3.22
C ALA A 288 -29.51 7.64 2.12
N VAL A 289 -28.98 6.56 1.56
CA VAL A 289 -29.66 5.79 0.51
C VAL A 289 -29.65 4.30 0.88
N GLU A 290 -30.68 3.56 0.46
CA GLU A 290 -30.79 2.11 0.70
C GLU A 290 -29.95 1.30 -0.31
N GLU A 291 -29.70 1.86 -1.49
CA GLU A 291 -28.95 1.21 -2.56
C GLU A 291 -28.10 2.24 -3.32
N ALA A 292 -26.84 1.91 -3.59
CA ALA A 292 -25.94 2.64 -4.47
C ALA A 292 -25.64 1.81 -5.71
N VAL A 293 -26.02 2.34 -6.88
CA VAL A 293 -25.81 1.68 -8.19
C VAL A 293 -24.44 2.06 -8.77
N ALA A 294 -23.97 1.28 -9.75
CA ALA A 294 -22.73 1.55 -10.47
C ALA A 294 -22.64 3.00 -10.99
N GLY A 295 -21.44 3.58 -10.88
CA GLY A 295 -21.15 5.01 -11.15
C GLY A 295 -21.37 5.94 -9.94
N THR A 296 -21.94 5.45 -8.83
CA THR A 296 -22.16 6.26 -7.63
C THR A 296 -20.89 6.29 -6.76
N VAL A 297 -20.50 7.47 -6.31
CA VAL A 297 -19.47 7.67 -5.26
C VAL A 297 -20.20 7.85 -3.94
N CYS A 298 -19.89 7.00 -2.96
CA CYS A 298 -20.59 7.00 -1.67
C CYS A 298 -19.62 6.69 -0.52
N ALA A 299 -20.05 6.98 0.70
CA ALA A 299 -19.39 6.59 1.93
C ALA A 299 -20.22 5.51 2.64
N VAL A 300 -19.57 4.47 3.12
CA VAL A 300 -20.20 3.32 3.76
C VAL A 300 -19.74 3.23 5.21
N THR A 301 -20.64 2.89 6.12
CA THR A 301 -20.33 2.59 7.53
C THR A 301 -20.52 1.12 7.83
N GLY A 302 -19.77 0.59 8.82
CA GLY A 302 -19.86 -0.81 9.26
C GLY A 302 -18.80 -1.72 8.68
N ILE A 303 -17.85 -1.18 7.90
CA ILE A 303 -16.73 -1.91 7.30
C ILE A 303 -15.42 -1.42 7.93
N THR A 304 -14.61 -2.34 8.46
CA THR A 304 -13.35 -2.02 9.13
C THR A 304 -12.11 -2.58 8.42
N PHE A 305 -12.27 -3.62 7.62
CA PHE A 305 -11.17 -4.34 6.97
C PHE A 305 -10.56 -3.62 5.74
N THR A 306 -11.20 -2.56 5.26
CA THR A 306 -10.78 -1.86 4.03
C THR A 306 -9.67 -0.85 4.28
N SER A 307 -8.81 -0.67 3.29
CA SER A 307 -7.81 0.39 3.21
C SER A 307 -7.99 1.22 1.94
N SER A 308 -7.44 2.43 1.92
CA SER A 308 -7.45 3.24 0.70
C SER A 308 -6.67 2.54 -0.41
N GLY A 309 -7.28 2.39 -1.59
CA GLY A 309 -6.75 1.65 -2.73
C GLY A 309 -7.24 0.21 -2.86
N ASP A 310 -8.03 -0.31 -1.90
CA ASP A 310 -8.59 -1.65 -2.00
C ASP A 310 -9.70 -1.72 -3.06
N GLY A 311 -9.72 -2.85 -3.78
CA GLY A 311 -10.84 -3.26 -4.64
C GLY A 311 -11.76 -4.22 -3.88
N LEU A 312 -13.05 -4.13 -4.13
CA LEU A 312 -14.07 -5.02 -3.58
C LEU A 312 -14.87 -5.69 -4.71
N GLY A 313 -15.28 -6.92 -4.51
CA GLY A 313 -16.00 -7.71 -5.51
C GLY A 313 -15.09 -8.03 -6.70
N VAL A 314 -15.49 -7.63 -7.91
CA VAL A 314 -14.71 -7.89 -9.14
C VAL A 314 -13.54 -6.91 -9.34
N GLU A 315 -13.44 -5.88 -8.52
CA GLU A 315 -12.36 -4.89 -8.61
C GLU A 315 -11.07 -5.37 -7.96
N LYS A 316 -9.95 -5.09 -8.63
CA LYS A 316 -8.61 -5.40 -8.13
C LYS A 316 -8.07 -4.28 -7.25
N ASN A 317 -7.21 -4.65 -6.31
CA ASN A 317 -6.47 -3.67 -5.51
C ASN A 317 -5.62 -2.77 -6.40
N SER A 318 -5.48 -1.52 -5.99
CA SER A 318 -4.61 -0.55 -6.67
C SER A 318 -3.14 -0.94 -6.49
N GLY A 319 -2.32 -0.63 -7.49
CA GLY A 319 -0.87 -0.78 -7.37
C GLY A 319 -0.25 0.18 -6.35
N VAL A 320 1.05 0.06 -6.16
CA VAL A 320 1.82 0.97 -5.28
C VAL A 320 1.68 2.42 -5.78
N PRO A 321 1.41 3.39 -4.89
CA PRO A 321 1.40 4.80 -5.25
C PRO A 321 2.73 5.25 -5.88
N VAL A 322 2.69 6.26 -6.74
CA VAL A 322 3.91 6.87 -7.33
C VAL A 322 4.54 7.84 -6.37
N LEU A 323 3.67 8.59 -5.67
CA LEU A 323 4.11 9.63 -4.76
C LEU A 323 4.31 9.03 -3.38
N GLU A 324 5.56 8.96 -2.95
CA GLU A 324 5.96 8.46 -1.63
C GLU A 324 6.52 9.61 -0.79
N PRO A 325 6.25 9.64 0.53
CA PRO A 325 6.90 10.58 1.45
C PRO A 325 8.41 10.39 1.47
N VAL A 326 9.13 11.50 1.47
CA VAL A 326 10.60 11.52 1.45
C VAL A 326 11.23 12.03 2.75
N LEU A 327 10.42 12.54 3.67
CA LEU A 327 10.85 13.08 4.95
C LEU A 327 10.32 12.20 6.09
N THR A 328 11.17 11.96 7.09
CA THR A 328 10.80 11.26 8.32
C THR A 328 10.98 12.20 9.50
N TYR A 329 9.97 12.32 10.34
CA TYR A 329 9.98 13.16 11.53
C TYR A 329 9.78 12.32 12.78
N LYS A 330 10.52 12.65 13.83
CA LYS A 330 10.27 12.12 15.17
C LYS A 330 9.14 12.92 15.80
N VAL A 331 8.19 12.23 16.39
CA VAL A 331 7.09 12.82 17.17
C VAL A 331 7.57 13.04 18.62
N GLU A 332 7.59 14.27 19.05
CA GLU A 332 7.93 14.64 20.43
C GLU A 332 6.63 14.91 21.18
N LEU A 333 6.42 14.17 22.26
CA LEU A 333 5.23 14.26 23.09
C LEU A 333 5.45 15.30 24.18
N GLU A 334 4.56 16.28 24.23
CA GLU A 334 4.50 17.26 25.29
C GLU A 334 3.56 16.74 26.40
N ASP A 335 3.64 17.32 27.59
CA ASP A 335 2.71 17.10 28.71
C ASP A 335 2.66 15.68 29.33
N GLY A 336 3.73 14.91 29.25
CA GLY A 336 3.79 13.58 29.89
C GLY A 336 2.84 12.54 29.34
N THR A 337 2.38 12.72 28.09
CA THR A 337 1.55 11.74 27.39
C THR A 337 2.34 10.44 27.23
N ASP A 338 1.71 9.31 27.58
CA ASP A 338 2.29 7.98 27.38
C ASP A 338 2.51 7.68 25.90
N ALA A 339 3.74 7.26 25.55
CA ALA A 339 4.13 6.98 24.18
C ALA A 339 3.30 5.88 23.51
N HIS A 340 2.86 4.88 24.29
CA HIS A 340 2.05 3.78 23.74
C HIS A 340 0.62 4.25 23.40
N THR A 341 0.05 5.08 24.25
CA THR A 341 -1.24 5.73 23.99
C THR A 341 -1.16 6.65 22.78
N ALA A 342 -0.08 7.43 22.64
CA ALA A 342 0.15 8.26 21.47
C ALA A 342 0.31 7.42 20.19
N LEU A 343 1.08 6.34 20.25
CA LEU A 343 1.26 5.41 19.13
C LEU A 343 -0.07 4.84 18.65
N THR A 344 -0.94 4.39 19.56
CA THR A 344 -2.26 3.83 19.22
C THR A 344 -3.12 4.86 18.50
N LYS A 345 -3.14 6.11 18.98
CA LYS A 345 -3.89 7.22 18.36
C LYS A 345 -3.32 7.62 17.00
N LEU A 346 -2.00 7.66 16.84
CA LEU A 346 -1.35 7.93 15.55
C LEU A 346 -1.58 6.81 14.54
N LYS A 347 -1.65 5.55 14.99
CA LYS A 347 -2.04 4.41 14.15
C LYS A 347 -3.48 4.52 13.63
N THR A 348 -4.37 5.19 14.35
CA THR A 348 -5.72 5.47 13.83
C THR A 348 -5.65 6.44 12.65
N LEU A 349 -4.79 7.47 12.70
CA LEU A 349 -4.57 8.38 11.57
C LEU A 349 -3.89 7.68 10.38
N GLU A 350 -3.02 6.71 10.62
CA GLU A 350 -2.42 5.90 9.56
C GLU A 350 -3.48 5.09 8.78
N ASN A 351 -4.58 4.68 9.41
CA ASN A 351 -5.69 4.04 8.69
C ASN A 351 -6.37 4.99 7.69
N GLU A 352 -6.39 6.30 7.97
CA GLU A 352 -6.92 7.32 7.05
C GLU A 352 -5.89 7.68 5.97
N ASP A 353 -4.62 7.82 6.37
CA ASP A 353 -3.48 8.10 5.47
C ASP A 353 -2.35 7.07 5.67
N PRO A 354 -2.37 5.96 4.93
CA PRO A 354 -1.35 4.90 5.06
C PRO A 354 0.09 5.37 4.77
N GLN A 355 0.26 6.51 4.11
CA GLN A 355 1.58 7.04 3.81
C GLN A 355 2.27 7.69 5.01
N LEU A 356 1.53 8.00 6.09
CA LEU A 356 2.11 8.44 7.36
C LEU A 356 3.10 7.42 7.92
N ASN A 357 2.93 6.14 7.64
CA ASN A 357 3.82 5.04 8.02
C ASN A 357 4.38 5.23 9.43
N VAL A 358 3.49 5.14 10.43
CA VAL A 358 3.81 5.34 11.84
C VAL A 358 4.62 4.17 12.37
N VAL A 359 5.90 4.39 12.66
CA VAL A 359 6.83 3.37 13.12
C VAL A 359 7.27 3.63 14.55
N TRP A 360 7.20 2.59 15.39
CA TRP A 360 7.78 2.59 16.71
C TRP A 360 9.22 2.08 16.66
N ASN A 361 10.18 2.94 17.01
CA ASN A 361 11.57 2.54 17.15
C ASN A 361 11.81 2.07 18.60
N SER A 362 11.80 0.75 18.79
CA SER A 362 11.96 0.15 20.14
C SER A 362 13.34 0.38 20.78
N ARG A 363 14.39 0.64 19.98
CA ARG A 363 15.74 0.90 20.49
C ARG A 363 15.84 2.30 21.11
N LEU A 364 15.20 3.28 20.50
CA LEU A 364 15.23 4.68 20.93
C LEU A 364 14.01 5.07 21.78
N GLY A 365 12.95 4.24 21.80
CA GLY A 365 11.69 4.58 22.46
C GLY A 365 10.96 5.74 21.77
N GLU A 366 11.05 5.86 20.45
CA GLU A 366 10.59 7.00 19.67
C GLU A 366 9.54 6.61 18.65
N ILE A 367 8.60 7.52 18.40
CA ILE A 367 7.61 7.39 17.31
C ILE A 367 8.11 8.20 16.11
N HIS A 368 8.20 7.55 14.96
CA HIS A 368 8.57 8.17 13.70
C HIS A 368 7.38 8.15 12.74
N ILE A 369 7.21 9.23 11.97
CA ILE A 369 6.19 9.37 10.92
C ILE A 369 6.82 9.86 9.63
N ARG A 370 6.21 9.51 8.49
CA ARG A 370 6.66 9.97 7.17
C ARG A 370 5.71 11.01 6.61
N LEU A 371 6.25 12.05 5.98
CA LEU A 371 5.49 13.16 5.42
C LEU A 371 6.09 13.63 4.09
N MET A 372 5.25 14.27 3.27
CA MET A 372 5.66 14.84 1.99
C MET A 372 6.32 16.23 2.17
N GLY A 373 5.87 17.01 3.16
CA GLY A 373 6.36 18.36 3.36
C GLY A 373 5.94 19.00 4.70
N GLU A 374 6.41 20.25 4.91
CA GLU A 374 6.23 20.97 6.19
C GLU A 374 4.78 21.40 6.47
N ILE A 375 4.00 21.71 5.44
CA ILE A 375 2.59 22.13 5.66
C ILE A 375 1.78 20.96 6.20
N GLN A 376 2.09 19.74 5.77
CA GLN A 376 1.45 18.54 6.31
C GLN A 376 1.72 18.34 7.81
N LEU A 377 2.92 18.74 8.32
CA LEU A 377 3.23 18.73 9.76
C LEU A 377 2.28 19.59 10.57
N GLU A 378 2.06 20.82 10.11
CA GLU A 378 1.19 21.76 10.81
C GLU A 378 -0.25 21.28 10.84
N VAL A 379 -0.75 20.77 9.70
CA VAL A 379 -2.08 20.16 9.61
C VAL A 379 -2.19 18.98 10.56
N LEU A 380 -1.20 18.09 10.57
CA LEU A 380 -1.19 16.92 11.44
C LEU A 380 -1.17 17.31 12.93
N ARG A 381 -0.40 18.34 13.32
CA ARG A 381 -0.41 18.87 14.68
C ARG A 381 -1.79 19.36 15.11
N CYS A 382 -2.49 20.09 14.23
CA CYS A 382 -3.84 20.56 14.50
C CYS A 382 -4.83 19.40 14.64
N ILE A 383 -4.79 18.41 13.75
CA ILE A 383 -5.66 17.23 13.81
C ILE A 383 -5.43 16.45 15.10
N ILE A 384 -4.17 16.22 15.49
CA ILE A 384 -3.83 15.50 16.74
C ILE A 384 -4.37 16.25 17.94
N LYS A 385 -4.24 17.59 17.96
CA LYS A 385 -4.75 18.44 19.04
C LYS A 385 -6.27 18.43 19.09
N GLU A 386 -6.96 18.63 17.95
CA GLU A 386 -8.42 18.69 17.89
C GLU A 386 -9.09 17.35 18.21
N ARG A 387 -8.59 16.24 17.65
CA ARG A 387 -9.21 14.92 17.81
C ARG A 387 -8.82 14.22 19.11
N PHE A 388 -7.56 14.33 19.51
CA PHE A 388 -7.04 13.54 20.63
C PHE A 388 -6.67 14.37 21.86
N GLY A 389 -6.73 15.71 21.76
CA GLY A 389 -6.37 16.62 22.84
C GLY A 389 -4.88 16.56 23.23
N MET A 390 -4.01 16.00 22.35
CA MET A 390 -2.58 15.87 22.60
C MET A 390 -1.82 17.04 21.98
N ASN A 391 -0.89 17.61 22.71
CA ASN A 391 0.09 18.53 22.14
C ASN A 391 1.34 17.74 21.72
N VAL A 392 1.69 17.89 20.45
CA VAL A 392 2.87 17.26 19.87
C VAL A 392 3.74 18.29 19.16
N SER A 393 5.04 18.10 19.21
CA SER A 393 6.01 18.77 18.34
C SER A 393 6.73 17.74 17.48
N PHE A 394 7.41 18.22 16.48
CA PHE A 394 8.14 17.37 15.55
C PHE A 394 9.59 17.85 15.49
N SER A 395 10.53 16.90 15.50
CA SER A 395 11.95 17.19 15.26
C SER A 395 12.18 17.76 13.86
N THR A 396 13.39 18.16 13.59
CA THR A 396 13.84 18.44 12.22
C THR A 396 13.72 17.17 11.40
N GLY A 397 13.12 17.24 10.21
CA GLY A 397 12.93 16.10 9.33
C GLY A 397 14.27 15.49 8.91
N SER A 398 14.35 14.18 8.89
CA SER A 398 15.46 13.43 8.31
C SER A 398 15.10 12.93 6.92
N ILE A 399 16.08 12.86 6.04
CA ILE A 399 15.91 12.40 4.67
C ILE A 399 15.76 10.88 4.63
N ILE A 400 14.86 10.40 3.80
CA ILE A 400 14.75 8.98 3.48
C ILE A 400 15.66 8.70 2.29
N TYR A 401 16.82 8.12 2.59
CA TYR A 401 17.75 7.66 1.56
C TYR A 401 17.30 6.32 0.95
N LYS A 402 17.79 6.02 -0.24
CA LYS A 402 17.71 4.70 -0.88
C LYS A 402 19.10 4.27 -1.32
N GLU A 403 19.28 2.98 -1.59
CA GLU A 403 20.56 2.46 -2.10
C GLU A 403 20.36 1.70 -3.40
N THR A 404 21.39 1.70 -4.24
CA THR A 404 21.43 0.95 -5.49
C THR A 404 22.87 0.48 -5.78
N ILE A 405 23.06 -0.22 -6.88
CA ILE A 405 24.38 -0.72 -7.30
C ILE A 405 24.80 -0.13 -8.65
N GLU A 406 26.09 -0.04 -8.89
CA GLU A 406 26.66 0.44 -10.15
C GLU A 406 27.06 -0.70 -11.09
N ASN A 407 27.50 -1.83 -10.53
CA ASN A 407 28.03 -2.96 -11.28
C ASN A 407 27.17 -4.22 -11.13
N THR A 408 27.26 -5.11 -12.10
CA THR A 408 26.61 -6.41 -12.03
C THR A 408 27.41 -7.36 -11.16
N VAL A 409 26.75 -8.02 -10.22
CA VAL A 409 27.37 -8.98 -9.30
C VAL A 409 26.52 -10.25 -9.16
N GLU A 410 27.16 -11.35 -8.79
CA GLU A 410 26.49 -12.57 -8.37
C GLU A 410 26.45 -12.61 -6.84
N GLY A 411 25.24 -12.70 -6.28
CA GLY A 411 25.03 -12.87 -4.86
C GLY A 411 24.79 -14.34 -4.54
N VAL A 412 25.54 -14.89 -3.62
CA VAL A 412 25.45 -16.29 -3.20
C VAL A 412 25.01 -16.38 -1.76
N GLY A 413 23.95 -17.12 -1.53
CA GLY A 413 23.45 -17.42 -0.19
C GLY A 413 23.38 -18.90 0.05
N HIS A 414 24.03 -19.35 1.11
CA HIS A 414 24.05 -20.73 1.54
C HIS A 414 23.53 -20.86 2.97
N PHE A 415 22.68 -21.85 3.21
CA PHE A 415 22.11 -22.12 4.51
C PHE A 415 22.09 -23.62 4.77
N GLU A 416 23.05 -24.10 5.57
CA GLU A 416 23.26 -25.52 5.87
C GLU A 416 23.54 -25.75 7.36
N PRO A 417 22.63 -25.37 8.29
CA PRO A 417 22.70 -25.88 9.66
C PRO A 417 22.33 -27.36 9.68
N LEU A 418 22.61 -28.04 10.79
CA LEU A 418 22.40 -29.49 10.93
C LEU A 418 21.04 -29.95 10.41
N ARG A 419 20.99 -30.79 9.38
CA ARG A 419 19.82 -31.34 8.69
C ARG A 419 19.00 -30.33 7.86
N HIS A 420 19.58 -29.19 7.51
CA HIS A 420 19.00 -28.23 6.58
C HIS A 420 19.97 -28.01 5.42
N TYR A 421 19.46 -27.64 4.25
CA TYR A 421 20.28 -27.35 3.10
C TYR A 421 19.55 -26.48 2.08
N ALA A 422 20.07 -25.33 1.76
CA ALA A 422 19.65 -24.52 0.61
C ALA A 422 20.80 -23.67 0.10
N GLU A 423 20.97 -23.60 -1.22
CA GLU A 423 21.90 -22.69 -1.88
C GLU A 423 21.16 -21.93 -2.98
N VAL A 424 21.37 -20.62 -3.05
CA VAL A 424 20.70 -19.70 -3.99
C VAL A 424 21.74 -18.77 -4.59
N HIS A 425 21.76 -18.69 -5.92
CA HIS A 425 22.58 -17.76 -6.68
C HIS A 425 21.70 -16.75 -7.38
N LEU A 426 21.91 -15.46 -7.11
CA LEU A 426 21.19 -14.34 -7.66
C LEU A 426 22.13 -13.45 -8.47
N LEU A 427 21.73 -13.09 -9.66
CA LEU A 427 22.41 -12.07 -10.44
C LEU A 427 21.75 -10.71 -10.17
N LEU A 428 22.49 -9.80 -9.56
CA LEU A 428 22.04 -8.43 -9.30
C LEU A 428 22.62 -7.50 -10.36
N LYS A 429 21.77 -6.79 -11.06
CA LYS A 429 22.16 -5.83 -12.10
C LYS A 429 21.59 -4.46 -11.79
N PRO A 430 22.33 -3.37 -12.06
CA PRO A 430 21.77 -2.03 -12.00
C PRO A 430 20.65 -1.89 -13.04
N ALA A 431 19.55 -1.25 -12.65
CA ALA A 431 18.44 -0.95 -13.51
C ALA A 431 18.29 0.57 -13.75
N LYS A 432 17.37 0.96 -14.61
CA LYS A 432 17.12 2.37 -14.91
C LYS A 432 16.60 3.11 -13.68
N ARG A 433 17.02 4.35 -13.45
CA ARG A 433 16.53 5.19 -12.35
C ARG A 433 15.00 5.29 -12.35
N GLY A 434 14.40 5.09 -11.17
CA GLY A 434 12.97 5.09 -10.97
C GLY A 434 12.25 3.81 -11.42
N SER A 435 12.96 2.75 -11.79
CA SER A 435 12.36 1.46 -12.17
C SER A 435 12.00 0.55 -10.99
N GLY A 436 12.51 0.88 -9.78
CA GLY A 436 12.32 0.06 -8.60
C GLY A 436 13.07 -1.27 -8.67
N ILE A 437 12.55 -2.30 -8.01
CA ILE A 437 13.13 -3.66 -8.01
C ILE A 437 12.36 -4.52 -9.01
N THR A 438 13.10 -5.15 -9.92
CA THR A 438 12.56 -6.13 -10.87
C THR A 438 13.10 -7.51 -10.54
N ILE A 439 12.23 -8.51 -10.43
CA ILE A 439 12.58 -9.86 -10.02
C ILE A 439 12.25 -10.84 -11.15
N ASN A 440 13.24 -11.64 -11.56
CA ASN A 440 13.14 -12.60 -12.66
C ASN A 440 13.77 -13.95 -12.30
N SER A 441 13.48 -15.01 -13.06
CA SER A 441 14.19 -16.30 -13.00
C SER A 441 14.70 -16.69 -14.38
N ARG A 442 15.97 -17.10 -14.45
CA ARG A 442 16.60 -17.76 -15.60
C ARG A 442 17.13 -19.14 -15.21
N CYS A 443 16.82 -19.60 -14.00
CA CYS A 443 17.24 -20.90 -13.51
C CYS A 443 16.54 -22.02 -14.30
N LYS A 444 17.33 -23.02 -14.76
CA LYS A 444 16.79 -24.19 -15.45
C LYS A 444 16.11 -25.13 -14.45
N GLU A 445 15.02 -25.78 -14.84
CA GLU A 445 14.28 -26.73 -13.98
C GLU A 445 15.13 -27.95 -13.60
N ASP A 446 16.10 -28.34 -14.45
CA ASP A 446 17.07 -29.41 -14.17
C ASP A 446 18.02 -29.10 -13.02
N LEU A 447 18.27 -27.79 -12.74
CA LEU A 447 19.14 -27.35 -11.65
C LEU A 447 18.37 -27.18 -10.35
N LEU A 448 17.17 -26.63 -10.42
CA LEU A 448 16.30 -26.38 -9.28
C LEU A 448 14.85 -26.54 -9.70
N ASP A 449 14.09 -27.37 -9.00
CA ASP A 449 12.67 -27.59 -9.24
C ASP A 449 11.87 -26.26 -9.24
N ARG A 450 10.89 -26.16 -10.13
CA ARG A 450 10.08 -24.96 -10.36
C ARG A 450 9.39 -24.44 -9.10
N ASN A 451 9.06 -25.32 -8.15
CA ASN A 451 8.42 -24.93 -6.88
C ASN A 451 9.39 -24.15 -5.99
N TRP A 452 10.63 -24.63 -5.90
CA TRP A 452 11.67 -23.93 -5.16
C TRP A 452 12.00 -22.59 -5.80
N GLN A 453 12.03 -22.52 -7.13
CA GLN A 453 12.21 -21.24 -7.82
C GLN A 453 11.11 -20.24 -7.48
N ARG A 454 9.85 -20.67 -7.52
CA ARG A 454 8.71 -19.81 -7.14
C ARG A 454 8.78 -19.35 -5.69
N LEU A 455 9.16 -20.24 -4.80
CA LEU A 455 9.34 -19.92 -3.39
C LEU A 455 10.43 -18.86 -3.18
N ILE A 456 11.58 -18.98 -3.86
CA ILE A 456 12.64 -17.98 -3.84
C ILE A 456 12.14 -16.63 -4.35
N LEU A 457 11.40 -16.59 -5.48
CA LEU A 457 10.82 -15.36 -6.02
C LEU A 457 9.84 -14.73 -5.03
N THR A 458 9.03 -15.54 -4.33
CA THR A 458 8.13 -15.06 -3.27
C THR A 458 8.93 -14.44 -2.13
N HIS A 459 10.01 -15.08 -1.67
CA HIS A 459 10.87 -14.56 -0.61
C HIS A 459 11.58 -13.26 -1.00
N LEU A 460 11.89 -13.05 -2.28
CA LEU A 460 12.43 -11.78 -2.77
C LEU A 460 11.38 -10.65 -2.72
N CYS A 461 10.09 -10.98 -2.87
CA CYS A 461 9.01 -9.99 -2.87
C CYS A 461 8.45 -9.69 -1.47
N GLU A 462 8.55 -10.60 -0.50
CA GLU A 462 7.89 -10.48 0.80
C GLU A 462 8.56 -9.50 1.76
N LYS A 463 9.82 -9.14 1.52
CA LYS A 463 10.64 -8.30 2.41
C LYS A 463 11.19 -7.09 1.67
N THR A 464 11.21 -5.93 2.35
CA THR A 464 12.00 -4.78 1.92
C THR A 464 13.48 -5.07 2.17
N HIS A 465 14.26 -5.23 1.11
CA HIS A 465 15.69 -5.46 1.22
C HIS A 465 16.42 -4.17 1.54
N LEU A 466 17.33 -4.22 2.51
CA LEU A 466 18.14 -3.09 2.94
C LEU A 466 19.51 -3.11 2.27
N GLY A 467 20.04 -1.93 1.99
CA GLY A 467 21.38 -1.74 1.45
C GLY A 467 22.49 -1.90 2.52
N VAL A 468 23.71 -1.76 2.11
CA VAL A 468 24.90 -2.03 2.95
C VAL A 468 25.65 -0.77 3.39
N LEU A 469 25.30 0.41 2.86
CA LEU A 469 25.94 1.68 3.20
C LEU A 469 25.32 2.34 4.43
N THR A 470 24.00 2.42 4.45
CA THR A 470 23.22 3.12 5.49
C THR A 470 22.10 2.28 6.05
N GLY A 471 21.89 1.06 5.52
CA GLY A 471 20.73 0.24 5.85
C GLY A 471 19.42 0.78 5.25
N SER A 472 19.51 1.67 4.27
CA SER A 472 18.34 2.21 3.56
C SER A 472 17.78 1.19 2.56
N PRO A 473 16.47 1.27 2.19
CA PRO A 473 15.88 0.37 1.22
C PRO A 473 16.59 0.43 -0.14
N ILE A 474 16.80 -0.74 -0.78
CA ILE A 474 17.37 -0.78 -2.13
C ILE A 474 16.31 -0.43 -3.19
N THR A 475 16.76 0.12 -4.31
CA THR A 475 15.93 0.44 -5.49
C THR A 475 16.74 0.35 -6.79
N ASP A 476 16.05 0.33 -7.92
CA ASP A 476 16.65 0.34 -9.26
C ASP A 476 17.64 -0.80 -9.50
N ILE A 477 17.23 -2.01 -9.11
CA ILE A 477 18.02 -3.25 -9.24
C ILE A 477 17.16 -4.34 -9.90
N GLU A 478 17.71 -5.00 -10.90
CA GLU A 478 17.17 -6.24 -11.46
C GLU A 478 17.81 -7.42 -10.70
N ILE A 479 16.99 -8.23 -10.02
CA ILE A 479 17.38 -9.43 -9.30
C ILE A 479 16.92 -10.64 -10.11
N THR A 480 17.86 -11.44 -10.61
CA THR A 480 17.55 -12.63 -11.42
C THR A 480 18.05 -13.88 -10.71
N LEU A 481 17.15 -14.82 -10.42
CA LEU A 481 17.53 -16.16 -9.97
C LEU A 481 18.22 -16.90 -11.12
N VAL A 482 19.47 -17.29 -10.94
CA VAL A 482 20.29 -17.92 -11.99
C VAL A 482 20.62 -19.38 -11.70
N SER A 483 20.79 -19.74 -10.44
CA SER A 483 21.06 -21.11 -10.01
C SER A 483 20.60 -21.32 -8.57
N GLY A 484 20.43 -22.56 -8.17
CA GLY A 484 20.14 -22.94 -6.80
C GLY A 484 20.18 -24.45 -6.63
N LYS A 485 20.33 -24.90 -5.39
CA LYS A 485 20.41 -26.31 -5.06
C LYS A 485 19.60 -26.65 -3.82
N ALA A 486 18.82 -27.71 -3.94
CA ALA A 486 18.07 -28.32 -2.85
C ALA A 486 18.61 -29.71 -2.55
N HIS A 487 18.39 -30.19 -1.34
CA HIS A 487 18.71 -31.57 -0.97
C HIS A 487 17.39 -32.32 -0.66
N ALA A 488 17.16 -33.44 -1.32
CA ALA A 488 15.90 -34.19 -1.30
C ALA A 488 15.38 -34.59 0.10
N LYS A 489 16.23 -34.62 1.13
CA LYS A 489 15.88 -35.03 2.49
C LYS A 489 16.07 -33.93 3.54
N HIS A 490 16.76 -32.86 3.18
CA HIS A 490 17.21 -31.84 4.14
C HIS A 490 16.83 -30.42 3.76
N THR A 491 16.07 -30.22 2.68
CA THR A 491 15.61 -28.88 2.29
C THR A 491 14.16 -28.68 2.72
N GLU A 492 13.92 -27.63 3.49
CA GLU A 492 12.61 -27.14 3.88
C GLU A 492 12.39 -25.73 3.32
N GLY A 493 11.13 -25.25 3.29
CA GLY A 493 10.81 -23.95 2.71
C GLY A 493 11.52 -22.78 3.39
N GLY A 494 11.68 -22.85 4.71
CA GLY A 494 12.40 -21.85 5.50
C GLY A 494 13.89 -21.72 5.18
N ASP A 495 14.52 -22.79 4.65
CA ASP A 495 15.93 -22.78 4.29
C ASP A 495 16.17 -21.88 3.07
N PHE A 496 15.29 -21.95 2.08
CA PHE A 496 15.35 -21.06 0.92
C PHE A 496 15.11 -19.60 1.29
N ARG A 497 14.26 -19.32 2.30
CA ARG A 497 14.12 -17.95 2.82
C ARG A 497 15.45 -17.42 3.33
N GLN A 498 16.13 -18.19 4.18
CA GLN A 498 17.42 -17.81 4.75
C GLN A 498 18.51 -17.69 3.67
N ALA A 499 18.59 -18.65 2.75
CA ALA A 499 19.56 -18.59 1.66
C ALA A 499 19.30 -17.39 0.71
N THR A 500 18.03 -17.10 0.37
CA THR A 500 17.66 -15.97 -0.50
C THR A 500 18.05 -14.63 0.11
N TYR A 501 17.75 -14.39 1.40
CA TYR A 501 18.09 -13.12 2.05
C TYR A 501 19.61 -12.94 2.15
N ARG A 502 20.36 -14.01 2.43
CA ARG A 502 21.82 -14.00 2.45
C ARG A 502 22.41 -13.75 1.06
N ALA A 503 21.82 -14.35 0.01
CA ALA A 503 22.24 -14.11 -1.37
C ALA A 503 22.11 -12.64 -1.78
N VAL A 504 20.98 -11.99 -1.44
CA VAL A 504 20.81 -10.56 -1.69
C VAL A 504 21.85 -9.74 -0.93
N ARG A 505 22.01 -9.98 0.37
CA ARG A 505 22.95 -9.21 1.21
C ARG A 505 24.40 -9.40 0.81
N GLN A 506 24.81 -10.63 0.54
CA GLN A 506 26.17 -10.97 0.07
C GLN A 506 26.46 -10.31 -1.29
N GLY A 507 25.49 -10.34 -2.22
CA GLY A 507 25.60 -9.66 -3.51
C GLY A 507 25.73 -8.15 -3.37
N LEU A 508 24.91 -7.51 -2.53
CA LEU A 508 24.99 -6.07 -2.25
C LEU A 508 26.33 -5.69 -1.60
N ARG A 509 26.86 -6.55 -0.72
CA ARG A 509 28.17 -6.35 -0.09
C ARG A 509 29.33 -6.46 -1.08
N SER A 510 29.19 -7.30 -2.09
CA SER A 510 30.16 -7.49 -3.16
C SER A 510 30.05 -6.43 -4.26
N ALA A 511 28.95 -5.73 -4.34
CA ALA A 511 28.68 -4.69 -5.32
C ALA A 511 29.30 -3.34 -4.93
N LYS A 512 29.50 -2.49 -5.94
CA LYS A 512 29.74 -1.07 -5.70
C LYS A 512 28.38 -0.39 -5.48
N SER A 513 28.01 -0.24 -4.21
CA SER A 513 26.76 0.38 -3.80
C SER A 513 26.83 1.92 -3.90
N ILE A 514 25.73 2.55 -4.26
CA ILE A 514 25.55 3.99 -4.39
C ILE A 514 24.41 4.41 -3.48
N LEU A 515 24.64 5.44 -2.67
CA LEU A 515 23.60 6.10 -1.89
C LEU A 515 22.82 7.05 -2.78
N LEU A 516 21.51 7.00 -2.70
CA LEU A 516 20.58 7.86 -3.42
C LEU A 516 19.84 8.76 -2.46
N GLU A 517 19.71 10.02 -2.83
CA GLU A 517 18.91 11.02 -2.14
C GLU A 517 17.70 11.47 -2.98
N PRO A 518 16.61 11.90 -2.35
CA PRO A 518 15.49 12.50 -3.07
C PRO A 518 15.86 13.89 -3.57
N VAL A 519 15.43 14.21 -4.80
CA VAL A 519 15.71 15.47 -5.48
C VAL A 519 14.40 16.12 -5.91
N TYR A 520 14.29 17.43 -5.71
CA TYR A 520 13.18 18.24 -6.22
C TYR A 520 13.48 18.79 -7.61
N ASP A 521 12.48 18.79 -8.49
CA ASP A 521 12.34 19.75 -9.57
C ASP A 521 11.76 21.03 -8.99
N PHE A 522 12.44 22.15 -9.13
CA PHE A 522 11.98 23.43 -8.62
C PHE A 522 11.69 24.46 -9.73
N THR A 523 10.77 25.37 -9.43
CA THR A 523 10.53 26.60 -10.18
C THR A 523 10.60 27.75 -9.17
N LEU A 524 11.56 28.63 -9.36
CA LEU A 524 11.84 29.77 -8.50
C LEU A 524 11.61 31.06 -9.28
N GLU A 525 10.61 31.84 -8.90
CA GLU A 525 10.33 33.16 -9.41
C GLU A 525 10.83 34.20 -8.43
N VAL A 526 11.72 35.09 -8.89
CA VAL A 526 12.29 36.16 -8.08
C VAL A 526 12.39 37.44 -8.89
N PRO A 527 12.37 38.63 -8.25
CA PRO A 527 12.66 39.90 -8.91
C PRO A 527 14.01 39.87 -9.63
N ASN A 528 14.12 40.55 -10.79
CA ASN A 528 15.32 40.55 -11.60
C ASN A 528 16.60 40.94 -10.83
N GLU A 529 16.46 41.83 -9.85
CA GLU A 529 17.55 42.24 -8.93
C GLU A 529 18.10 41.12 -8.05
N ASN A 530 17.31 40.09 -7.80
CA ASN A 530 17.64 38.99 -6.88
C ASN A 530 18.10 37.69 -7.58
N VAL A 531 18.06 37.64 -8.92
CA VAL A 531 18.42 36.46 -9.72
C VAL A 531 19.83 35.95 -9.43
N GLY A 532 20.81 36.85 -9.35
CA GLY A 532 22.19 36.46 -9.08
C GLY A 532 22.38 35.80 -7.72
N ARG A 533 21.64 36.26 -6.69
CA ARG A 533 21.62 35.63 -5.38
C ARG A 533 20.97 34.26 -5.45
N ALA A 534 19.81 34.15 -6.09
CA ALA A 534 19.10 32.89 -6.26
C ALA A 534 19.95 31.83 -6.95
N MET A 535 20.66 32.20 -8.04
CA MET A 535 21.60 31.32 -8.74
C MET A 535 22.74 30.84 -7.81
N SER A 536 23.32 31.73 -7.04
CA SER A 536 24.38 31.42 -6.09
C SER A 536 23.89 30.50 -4.95
N ASP A 537 22.69 30.74 -4.43
CA ASP A 537 22.10 29.93 -3.39
C ASP A 537 21.83 28.51 -3.89
N ILE A 538 21.25 28.35 -5.11
CA ILE A 538 21.02 27.03 -5.72
C ILE A 538 22.34 26.27 -5.93
N GLN A 539 23.41 26.94 -6.40
CA GLN A 539 24.74 26.31 -6.53
C GLN A 539 25.31 25.86 -5.18
N ARG A 540 25.17 26.68 -4.14
CA ARG A 540 25.61 26.35 -2.78
C ARG A 540 24.86 25.11 -2.26
N MET A 541 23.58 24.97 -2.60
CA MET A 541 22.73 23.81 -2.26
C MET A 541 22.96 22.60 -3.17
N SER A 542 24.05 22.55 -3.94
CA SER A 542 24.37 21.47 -4.89
C SER A 542 23.28 21.23 -5.95
N GLY A 543 22.44 22.24 -6.20
CA GLY A 543 21.41 22.21 -7.23
C GLY A 543 21.95 22.58 -8.61
N THR A 544 21.16 22.19 -9.61
CA THR A 544 21.37 22.59 -11.01
C THR A 544 20.22 23.46 -11.50
N PHE A 545 20.48 24.39 -12.38
CA PHE A 545 19.42 25.24 -12.94
C PHE A 545 19.63 25.51 -14.43
N ASN A 546 18.54 25.78 -15.13
CA ASN A 546 18.51 26.24 -16.50
C ASN A 546 18.73 27.76 -16.57
N SER A 547 19.01 28.28 -17.74
CA SER A 547 19.13 29.73 -17.94
C SER A 547 17.87 30.45 -17.45
N PRO A 548 18.02 31.56 -16.67
CA PRO A 548 16.87 32.32 -16.19
C PRO A 548 16.04 32.88 -17.35
N GLU A 549 14.73 32.75 -17.25
CA GLU A 549 13.77 33.34 -18.19
C GLU A 549 13.18 34.62 -17.60
N ALA A 550 13.36 35.76 -18.28
CA ALA A 550 12.80 37.02 -17.83
C ALA A 550 11.30 37.10 -18.12
N LYS A 551 10.49 37.36 -17.10
CA LYS A 551 9.04 37.62 -17.19
C LYS A 551 8.71 38.99 -16.56
N GLY A 552 8.85 40.06 -17.39
CA GLY A 552 8.63 41.44 -16.92
C GLY A 552 9.65 41.89 -15.85
N GLU A 553 9.18 42.22 -14.65
CA GLU A 553 10.02 42.60 -13.50
C GLU A 553 10.64 41.41 -12.76
N ASN A 554 10.16 40.19 -13.02
CA ASN A 554 10.62 38.97 -12.41
C ASN A 554 11.41 38.10 -13.38
N SER A 555 12.22 37.20 -12.83
CA SER A 555 12.87 36.11 -13.58
C SER A 555 12.49 34.78 -12.99
N VAL A 556 12.35 33.79 -13.83
CA VAL A 556 12.02 32.40 -13.45
C VAL A 556 13.25 31.53 -13.66
N LEU A 557 13.68 30.85 -12.61
CA LEU A 557 14.71 29.81 -12.62
C LEU A 557 14.05 28.46 -12.44
N THR A 558 14.36 27.52 -13.33
CA THR A 558 13.94 26.12 -13.22
C THR A 558 15.16 25.23 -13.07
N GLY A 559 15.05 24.16 -12.33
CA GLY A 559 16.18 23.27 -12.13
C GLY A 559 15.88 22.14 -11.14
N THR A 560 16.95 21.52 -10.64
CA THR A 560 16.87 20.44 -9.66
C THR A 560 17.76 20.71 -8.46
N ALA A 561 17.33 20.33 -7.27
CA ALA A 561 18.14 20.45 -6.06
C ALA A 561 17.80 19.34 -5.03
N PRO A 562 18.77 18.92 -4.18
CA PRO A 562 18.55 17.97 -3.12
C PRO A 562 17.46 18.41 -2.14
N VAL A 563 16.62 17.50 -1.71
CA VAL A 563 15.57 17.78 -0.71
C VAL A 563 16.18 18.21 0.61
N SER A 564 17.35 17.65 0.99
CA SER A 564 18.10 17.98 2.21
C SER A 564 18.39 19.47 2.35
N GLU A 565 18.71 20.13 1.24
CA GLU A 565 19.14 21.54 1.22
C GLU A 565 17.97 22.51 1.02
N MET A 566 16.87 22.05 0.44
CA MET A 566 15.74 22.90 0.05
C MET A 566 14.74 23.18 1.18
N GLY A 567 14.81 22.45 2.31
CA GLY A 567 13.79 22.47 3.37
C GLY A 567 13.41 23.85 3.90
N ASN A 568 14.39 24.74 4.12
CA ASN A 568 14.15 26.08 4.61
C ASN A 568 14.22 27.17 3.54
N TYR A 569 14.56 26.82 2.31
CA TYR A 569 14.86 27.81 1.28
C TYR A 569 13.66 28.68 0.90
N THR A 570 12.44 28.17 1.01
CA THR A 570 11.21 28.96 0.80
C THR A 570 11.15 30.17 1.73
N LYS A 571 11.54 30.01 3.02
CA LYS A 571 11.58 31.09 4.00
C LYS A 571 12.67 32.10 3.66
N GLU A 572 13.84 31.63 3.24
CA GLU A 572 14.95 32.50 2.82
C GLU A 572 14.57 33.33 1.57
N VAL A 573 13.93 32.69 0.58
CA VAL A 573 13.43 33.37 -0.63
C VAL A 573 12.46 34.49 -0.24
N MET A 574 11.49 34.22 0.60
CA MET A 574 10.52 35.22 1.06
C MET A 574 11.22 36.39 1.81
N GLN A 575 12.26 36.11 2.60
CA GLN A 575 13.00 37.15 3.32
C GLN A 575 13.73 38.08 2.38
N TYR A 576 14.60 37.55 1.50
CA TYR A 576 15.45 38.45 0.66
C TYR A 576 14.70 39.09 -0.50
N THR A 577 13.54 38.54 -0.91
CA THR A 577 12.67 39.16 -1.91
C THR A 577 11.58 40.04 -1.33
N HIS A 578 11.55 40.23 0.01
CA HIS A 578 10.51 40.96 0.73
C HIS A 578 9.08 40.46 0.40
N GLY A 579 8.92 39.12 0.33
CA GLY A 579 7.65 38.46 0.03
C GLY A 579 7.26 38.41 -1.44
N ARG A 580 8.09 38.93 -2.38
CA ARG A 580 7.82 38.93 -3.82
C ARG A 580 8.30 37.65 -4.52
N GLY A 581 9.17 36.85 -3.88
CA GLY A 581 9.67 35.62 -4.44
C GLY A 581 8.70 34.45 -4.22
N ARG A 582 8.64 33.52 -5.17
CA ARG A 582 7.81 32.32 -5.09
C ARG A 582 8.65 31.09 -5.47
N LEU A 583 8.70 30.11 -4.60
CA LEU A 583 9.34 28.80 -4.83
C LEU A 583 8.28 27.71 -4.89
N SER A 584 8.30 26.94 -5.96
CA SER A 584 7.49 25.74 -6.12
C SER A 584 8.39 24.54 -6.34
N CYS A 585 8.23 23.48 -5.56
CA CYS A 585 9.01 22.25 -5.64
C CYS A 585 8.08 21.06 -5.91
N SER A 586 8.56 20.11 -6.70
CA SER A 586 7.91 18.81 -6.89
C SER A 586 8.98 17.71 -6.89
N LEU A 587 8.66 16.54 -6.32
CA LEU A 587 9.63 15.45 -6.27
C LEU A 587 9.92 14.92 -7.68
N LYS A 588 11.18 15.01 -8.09
CA LYS A 588 11.68 14.44 -9.35
C LYS A 588 11.90 12.94 -9.24
N GLY A 589 12.46 12.49 -8.11
CA GLY A 589 12.85 11.11 -7.83
C GLY A 589 14.12 11.04 -7.00
N TYR A 590 14.85 9.94 -7.15
CA TYR A 590 16.09 9.68 -6.41
C TYR A 590 17.30 9.75 -7.35
N GLU A 591 18.30 10.53 -6.97
CA GLU A 591 19.56 10.72 -7.69
C GLU A 591 20.76 10.37 -6.77
N PRO A 592 21.96 10.17 -7.30
CA PRO A 592 23.13 9.93 -6.45
C PRO A 592 23.33 11.05 -5.43
N CYS A 593 23.55 10.66 -4.16
CA CYS A 593 23.71 11.61 -3.07
C CYS A 593 24.98 12.46 -3.26
N HIS A 594 24.83 13.79 -3.19
CA HIS A 594 25.91 14.74 -3.45
C HIS A 594 27.04 14.70 -2.38
N ASN A 595 26.70 14.36 -1.13
CA ASN A 595 27.61 14.26 0.01
C ASN A 595 27.58 12.87 0.67
N SER A 596 27.56 11.80 -0.12
CA SER A 596 27.37 10.42 0.32
C SER A 596 28.30 10.01 1.48
N ASP A 597 29.58 10.39 1.45
CA ASP A 597 30.56 9.99 2.45
C ASP A 597 30.26 10.58 3.85
N GLU A 598 29.78 11.84 3.87
CA GLU A 598 29.38 12.50 5.11
C GLU A 598 28.13 11.85 5.70
N VAL A 599 27.14 11.55 4.86
CA VAL A 599 25.88 10.91 5.27
C VAL A 599 26.14 9.51 5.80
N ILE A 600 26.96 8.71 5.10
CA ILE A 600 27.33 7.34 5.54
C ILE A 600 28.05 7.40 6.90
N ALA A 601 28.99 8.35 7.07
CA ALA A 601 29.69 8.51 8.33
C ALA A 601 28.77 8.96 9.47
N GLN A 602 27.81 9.82 9.19
CA GLN A 602 26.83 10.31 10.18
C GLN A 602 25.87 9.19 10.62
N ILE A 603 25.36 8.38 9.68
CA ILE A 603 24.47 7.26 10.00
C ILE A 603 25.21 6.15 10.71
N GLY A 604 26.47 5.89 10.33
CA GLY A 604 27.34 4.92 11.00
C GLY A 604 26.80 3.48 11.00
N TYR A 605 26.05 3.08 9.95
CA TYR A 605 25.47 1.74 9.85
C TYR A 605 26.57 0.69 9.62
N ASP A 606 26.62 -0.31 10.49
CA ASP A 606 27.52 -1.47 10.35
C ASP A 606 26.69 -2.69 9.85
N CYS A 607 26.86 -3.00 8.58
CA CYS A 607 26.14 -4.10 7.94
C CYS A 607 26.63 -5.49 8.37
N ASP A 608 27.84 -5.61 8.92
CA ASP A 608 28.40 -6.88 9.40
C ASP A 608 27.94 -7.18 10.84
N ALA A 609 27.58 -6.14 11.59
CA ALA A 609 26.98 -6.25 12.93
C ALA A 609 25.44 -6.41 12.90
N ASP A 610 24.78 -6.28 11.75
CA ASP A 610 23.33 -6.43 11.61
C ASP A 610 22.92 -7.92 11.63
N VAL A 611 22.48 -8.37 12.81
CA VAL A 611 22.05 -9.76 13.05
C VAL A 611 20.76 -10.11 12.30
N ASP A 612 19.88 -9.14 12.08
CA ASP A 612 18.58 -9.33 11.39
C ASP A 612 18.77 -9.49 9.87
N ASN A 613 19.89 -8.96 9.34
CA ASN A 613 20.22 -9.01 7.91
C ASN A 613 21.67 -9.45 7.69
N PRO A 614 22.02 -10.70 8.02
CA PRO A 614 23.39 -11.17 7.95
C PRO A 614 23.93 -11.22 6.52
N CYS A 615 25.17 -10.76 6.33
CA CYS A 615 25.86 -10.76 5.04
C CYS A 615 26.56 -12.09 4.73
N GLY A 616 26.90 -12.87 5.75
CA GLY A 616 27.56 -14.17 5.63
C GLY A 616 26.58 -15.33 5.41
N SER A 617 27.11 -16.51 5.13
CA SER A 617 26.37 -17.76 4.91
C SER A 617 26.67 -18.80 5.97
N VAL A 618 25.79 -19.79 6.14
CA VAL A 618 25.95 -20.89 7.10
C VAL A 618 26.28 -22.17 6.33
N PHE A 619 27.43 -22.77 6.63
CA PHE A 619 27.87 -24.03 6.07
C PHE A 619 27.96 -25.09 7.17
N CYS A 620 28.00 -26.36 6.79
CA CYS A 620 28.10 -27.48 7.73
C CYS A 620 29.43 -28.24 7.52
N SER A 621 30.18 -28.44 8.61
CA SER A 621 31.33 -29.32 8.61
C SER A 621 31.26 -30.24 9.83
N HIS A 622 31.49 -31.54 9.62
CA HIS A 622 31.48 -32.58 10.66
C HIS A 622 30.18 -32.56 11.54
N GLY A 623 29.05 -32.17 10.94
CA GLY A 623 27.74 -32.09 11.63
C GLY A 623 27.53 -30.87 12.50
N ALA A 624 28.38 -29.84 12.42
CA ALA A 624 28.23 -28.55 13.07
C ALA A 624 28.11 -27.44 12.03
N GLY A 625 27.12 -26.58 12.19
CA GLY A 625 26.97 -25.37 11.38
C GLY A 625 28.00 -24.32 11.79
N TYR A 626 28.64 -23.66 10.83
CA TYR A 626 29.55 -22.53 11.05
C TYR A 626 29.26 -21.40 10.09
N ASN A 627 29.50 -20.18 10.52
CA ASN A 627 29.30 -19.00 9.70
C ASN A 627 30.53 -18.70 8.85
N VAL A 628 30.33 -18.46 7.56
CA VAL A 628 31.34 -18.02 6.59
C VAL A 628 31.07 -16.56 6.25
N PRO A 629 32.03 -15.64 6.42
CA PRO A 629 31.88 -14.24 6.09
C PRO A 629 31.62 -14.03 4.59
N TRP A 630 30.97 -12.93 4.22
CA TRP A 630 30.49 -12.66 2.86
C TRP A 630 31.56 -12.74 1.77
N ASN A 631 32.83 -12.38 2.08
CA ASN A 631 33.94 -12.37 1.15
C ASN A 631 34.51 -13.78 0.88
N GLU A 632 34.25 -14.74 1.74
CA GLU A 632 34.74 -16.13 1.64
C GLU A 632 33.65 -17.08 1.11
N VAL A 633 32.40 -16.67 1.02
CA VAL A 633 31.27 -17.52 0.56
C VAL A 633 31.56 -18.14 -0.82
N GLY A 634 32.23 -17.39 -1.72
CA GLY A 634 32.59 -17.86 -3.06
C GLY A 634 33.58 -19.03 -3.10
N GLU A 635 34.37 -19.22 -2.03
CA GLU A 635 35.31 -20.33 -1.90
C GLU A 635 34.62 -21.58 -1.34
N HIS A 636 33.55 -21.44 -0.63
CA HIS A 636 32.79 -22.51 0.04
C HIS A 636 31.52 -22.96 -0.70
N MET A 637 31.02 -22.19 -1.68
CA MET A 637 29.77 -22.50 -2.41
C MET A 637 29.87 -23.85 -3.14
N HIS A 638 28.76 -24.57 -3.25
CA HIS A 638 28.70 -25.88 -3.87
C HIS A 638 28.37 -25.84 -5.36
N LEU A 639 27.80 -24.75 -5.86
CA LEU A 639 27.54 -24.54 -7.28
C LEU A 639 28.61 -23.61 -7.88
N PRO A 640 28.98 -23.79 -9.17
CA PRO A 640 29.92 -22.90 -9.83
C PRO A 640 29.33 -21.50 -10.04
N SER A 641 30.16 -20.46 -9.91
CA SER A 641 29.78 -19.08 -10.24
C SER A 641 29.46 -18.95 -11.73
N ILE A 642 28.38 -18.25 -12.04
CA ILE A 642 27.96 -18.01 -13.43
C ILE A 642 28.76 -16.88 -14.08
N LEU A 643 29.28 -15.93 -13.30
CA LEU A 643 30.14 -14.86 -13.83
C LEU A 643 31.50 -15.35 -14.30
N ASN A 644 31.97 -16.49 -13.76
CA ASN A 644 33.25 -17.11 -14.10
C ASN A 644 33.14 -18.25 -15.12
N ALA A 645 31.91 -18.59 -15.59
CA ALA A 645 31.74 -19.61 -16.62
C ALA A 645 32.21 -19.07 -17.98
N PRO A 646 32.94 -19.89 -18.78
CA PRO A 646 33.30 -19.49 -20.14
C PRO A 646 32.03 -19.21 -20.93
N LYS A 647 32.03 -18.09 -21.68
CA LYS A 647 30.94 -17.70 -22.55
C LYS A 647 30.78 -18.74 -23.67
N ASP A 648 29.92 -19.70 -23.50
CA ASP A 648 29.43 -20.51 -24.59
C ASP A 648 28.35 -19.73 -25.37
N ASP A 649 28.55 -19.72 -26.68
CA ASP A 649 27.91 -18.95 -27.72
C ASP A 649 26.37 -18.89 -27.66
N GLU A 650 25.86 -17.77 -28.11
CA GLU A 650 24.53 -17.42 -28.56
C GLU A 650 23.66 -18.63 -28.97
N ILE A 651 22.72 -19.00 -28.12
CA ILE A 651 21.53 -19.78 -28.53
C ILE A 651 20.28 -18.98 -28.24
N GLY A 652 19.69 -18.46 -29.31
CA GLY A 652 18.25 -18.28 -29.51
C GLY A 652 17.50 -17.44 -28.49
N THR A 653 17.50 -16.15 -28.70
CA THR A 653 16.41 -15.25 -28.29
C THR A 653 15.07 -15.78 -28.78
N ASN A 654 14.30 -16.44 -27.90
CA ASN A 654 12.83 -16.54 -28.01
C ASN A 654 12.23 -17.04 -26.70
N SER A 655 12.23 -16.19 -25.68
CA SER A 655 11.27 -16.22 -24.54
C SER A 655 11.28 -14.89 -23.79
N GLU A 656 11.32 -13.79 -24.53
CA GLU A 656 10.88 -12.51 -23.99
C GLU A 656 9.36 -12.56 -23.91
N ASN A 657 8.79 -12.34 -22.73
CA ASN A 657 7.39 -12.12 -22.40
C ASN A 657 6.61 -13.23 -21.66
N ALA A 658 7.21 -13.91 -20.68
CA ALA A 658 6.36 -14.75 -19.81
C ALA A 658 6.16 -14.24 -18.37
N PHE A 659 6.98 -13.32 -17.86
CA PHE A 659 6.89 -12.94 -16.44
C PHE A 659 6.82 -11.44 -16.12
N ALA A 660 6.66 -10.58 -17.11
CA ALA A 660 6.49 -9.14 -16.87
C ALA A 660 5.09 -8.73 -16.39
N LYS A 661 4.19 -9.69 -16.07
CA LYS A 661 2.82 -9.42 -15.58
C LYS A 661 2.32 -10.46 -14.57
N CYS A 662 3.02 -10.70 -13.49
CA CYS A 662 2.38 -11.27 -12.30
C CYS A 662 1.66 -10.13 -11.53
N LYS A 663 0.53 -9.68 -12.03
CA LYS A 663 -0.32 -8.67 -11.40
C LYS A 663 -1.81 -8.96 -11.50
N THR A 664 -2.21 -10.18 -11.80
CA THR A 664 -3.63 -10.52 -11.85
C THR A 664 -3.94 -11.69 -10.92
N GLN A 665 -5.07 -11.60 -10.27
CA GLN A 665 -5.59 -12.60 -9.33
C GLN A 665 -5.82 -13.96 -10.00
N ASP A 666 -6.14 -13.97 -11.30
CA ASP A 666 -6.23 -15.18 -12.10
C ASP A 666 -4.88 -15.91 -12.21
N ASP A 667 -3.76 -15.17 -12.17
CA ASP A 667 -2.41 -15.76 -12.17
C ASP A 667 -2.10 -16.41 -10.80
N ILE A 668 -2.63 -15.86 -9.70
CA ILE A 668 -2.50 -16.42 -8.35
C ILE A 668 -3.38 -17.68 -8.22
N PHE A 669 -4.61 -17.67 -8.75
CA PHE A 669 -5.47 -18.86 -8.77
C PHE A 669 -4.94 -19.96 -9.68
N ALA A 670 -4.32 -19.61 -10.81
CA ALA A 670 -3.61 -20.57 -11.67
C ALA A 670 -2.40 -21.17 -10.94
N LEU A 671 -1.68 -20.34 -10.19
CA LEU A 671 -0.55 -20.71 -9.34
C LEU A 671 -0.98 -21.67 -8.21
N ASP A 672 -2.06 -21.38 -7.51
CA ASP A 672 -2.62 -22.21 -6.44
C ASP A 672 -3.09 -23.57 -6.97
N LYS A 673 -3.70 -23.58 -8.17
CA LYS A 673 -4.15 -24.81 -8.81
C LYS A 673 -2.97 -25.69 -9.26
N GLU A 674 -1.92 -25.07 -9.73
CA GLU A 674 -0.68 -25.75 -10.15
C GLU A 674 0.12 -26.25 -8.93
N LEU A 675 0.20 -25.47 -7.85
CA LEU A 675 0.76 -25.89 -6.56
C LEU A 675 0.02 -27.11 -5.97
N MET A 676 -1.31 -27.13 -6.08
CA MET A 676 -2.13 -28.31 -5.70
C MET A 676 -1.84 -29.53 -6.57
N GLN A 677 -1.66 -29.38 -7.88
CA GLN A 677 -1.29 -30.49 -8.76
C GLN A 677 0.08 -31.08 -8.43
N ILE A 678 1.02 -30.23 -8.08
CA ILE A 678 2.37 -30.64 -7.70
C ILE A 678 2.38 -31.30 -6.32
N PHE A 679 1.58 -30.80 -5.38
CA PHE A 679 1.36 -31.46 -4.10
C PHE A 679 0.79 -32.87 -4.29
N GLU A 680 -0.18 -33.08 -5.19
CA GLU A 680 -0.74 -34.38 -5.53
C GLU A 680 0.27 -35.31 -6.22
N GLN A 681 1.19 -34.77 -7.03
CA GLN A 681 2.28 -35.57 -7.63
C GLN A 681 3.34 -35.99 -6.63
N THR A 682 3.63 -35.16 -5.65
CA THR A 682 4.72 -35.40 -4.68
C THR A 682 4.27 -36.27 -3.50
N TYR A 683 3.01 -36.15 -3.09
CA TYR A 683 2.47 -36.76 -1.88
C TYR A 683 1.31 -37.75 -2.14
N GLY A 684 0.91 -37.94 -3.42
CA GLY A 684 -0.21 -38.77 -3.83
C GLY A 684 -1.56 -38.00 -3.88
N PRO A 685 -2.55 -38.54 -4.58
CA PRO A 685 -3.79 -37.84 -4.83
C PRO A 685 -4.57 -37.58 -3.55
N VAL A 686 -4.87 -36.31 -3.30
CA VAL A 686 -5.78 -35.89 -2.23
C VAL A 686 -7.19 -36.32 -2.63
N THR A 687 -7.69 -37.41 -2.07
CA THR A 687 -9.05 -37.89 -2.32
C THR A 687 -10.08 -36.91 -1.74
N ARG A 688 -10.38 -35.84 -2.45
CA ARG A 688 -11.58 -35.03 -2.20
C ARG A 688 -12.79 -35.80 -2.71
N ARG A 689 -13.65 -36.26 -1.81
CA ARG A 689 -14.99 -36.74 -2.16
C ARG A 689 -15.75 -35.58 -2.80
N LYS A 690 -16.04 -35.68 -4.11
CA LYS A 690 -16.91 -34.78 -4.86
C LYS A 690 -18.30 -34.85 -4.25
N HIS A 691 -18.76 -33.81 -3.61
CA HIS A 691 -20.18 -33.57 -3.43
C HIS A 691 -20.64 -32.60 -4.51
N ALA A 692 -21.51 -33.08 -5.43
CA ALA A 692 -22.21 -32.24 -6.34
C ALA A 692 -23.20 -31.32 -5.61
N PRO A 693 -23.42 -30.08 -6.06
CA PRO A 693 -24.37 -29.18 -5.44
C PRO A 693 -25.79 -29.53 -5.83
N GLU A 694 -26.53 -30.22 -4.97
CA GLU A 694 -27.98 -30.25 -5.06
C GLU A 694 -28.58 -29.00 -4.42
N LYS A 695 -29.32 -28.25 -5.23
CA LYS A 695 -30.16 -27.14 -4.78
C LYS A 695 -31.16 -27.66 -3.76
N ARG A 696 -31.13 -27.19 -2.53
CA ARG A 696 -32.21 -27.35 -1.58
C ARG A 696 -32.57 -26.05 -0.87
N HIS A 697 -33.87 -25.79 -0.90
CA HIS A 697 -34.61 -24.75 -0.24
C HIS A 697 -34.32 -24.69 1.27
N VAL A 698 -34.14 -23.49 1.74
CA VAL A 698 -34.08 -23.15 3.18
C VAL A 698 -35.44 -23.44 3.81
N LYS A 699 -35.49 -24.34 4.77
CA LYS A 699 -36.52 -24.41 5.79
C LYS A 699 -35.88 -24.33 7.17
N ALA A 700 -36.53 -23.53 8.01
CA ALA A 700 -36.07 -23.10 9.29
C ALA A 700 -35.81 -24.22 10.30
N PHE A 701 -34.85 -23.96 11.16
CA PHE A 701 -34.57 -24.47 12.47
C PHE A 701 -35.55 -25.50 13.05
N SER A 702 -35.08 -26.74 13.22
CA SER A 702 -35.30 -27.58 14.43
C SER A 702 -34.42 -28.82 14.35
N SER A 703 -33.70 -29.10 15.42
CA SER A 703 -32.95 -30.32 15.75
C SER A 703 -31.42 -30.27 15.54
N ILE A 704 -30.76 -29.77 16.59
CA ILE A 704 -29.32 -29.91 16.84
C ILE A 704 -28.94 -31.39 17.16
N ASP A 705 -29.88 -32.22 17.54
CA ASP A 705 -29.62 -33.62 17.99
C ASP A 705 -29.28 -34.64 16.90
N LYS A 706 -29.50 -34.32 15.60
CA LYS A 706 -29.17 -35.23 14.49
C LYS A 706 -27.82 -35.03 13.82
N ALA A 707 -27.13 -33.97 14.12
CA ALA A 707 -25.77 -33.70 13.58
C ALA A 707 -24.67 -34.44 14.38
N ALA A 708 -24.90 -34.71 15.67
CA ALA A 708 -23.97 -35.43 16.54
C ALA A 708 -23.84 -36.93 16.23
N GLU A 709 -24.90 -37.57 15.70
CA GLU A 709 -24.82 -38.96 15.32
C GLU A 709 -24.11 -39.28 14.00
N LYS A 710 -23.94 -38.29 13.12
CA LYS A 710 -23.28 -38.48 11.81
C LYS A 710 -21.76 -38.43 11.87
N TYR A 711 -21.20 -37.91 12.93
CA TYR A 711 -19.74 -37.83 13.13
C TYR A 711 -19.13 -39.08 13.83
N LYS A 712 -19.92 -40.09 14.17
CA LYS A 712 -19.48 -41.32 14.86
C LYS A 712 -18.93 -42.45 13.97
N LYS A 713 -18.61 -42.19 12.70
CA LYS A 713 -17.96 -43.19 11.83
C LYS A 713 -16.82 -42.58 11.01
N SER A 714 -15.75 -42.22 11.70
CA SER A 714 -14.40 -42.14 11.13
C SER A 714 -13.56 -43.30 11.65
N PRO A 715 -12.52 -43.75 10.92
CA PRO A 715 -11.78 -44.95 11.25
C PRO A 715 -11.25 -44.86 12.68
N VAL A 716 -11.42 -45.93 13.45
CA VAL A 716 -10.96 -46.10 14.82
C VAL A 716 -9.44 -46.03 14.81
N TYR A 717 -8.89 -44.86 15.17
CA TYR A 717 -7.51 -44.76 15.60
C TYR A 717 -7.47 -45.20 17.07
N ASP A 718 -6.74 -46.27 17.34
CA ASP A 718 -6.53 -46.81 18.68
C ASP A 718 -5.41 -46.05 19.44
N GLY A 719 -5.25 -44.76 19.14
CA GLY A 719 -4.23 -43.87 19.65
C GLY A 719 -4.77 -42.72 20.47
N THR A 720 -4.04 -42.32 21.49
CA THR A 720 -4.30 -41.17 22.37
C THR A 720 -4.37 -39.87 21.56
N GLU A 721 -5.29 -38.98 21.93
CA GLU A 721 -5.42 -37.65 21.31
C GLU A 721 -4.42 -36.69 21.94
N TYR A 722 -3.64 -36.01 21.07
CA TYR A 722 -2.69 -34.96 21.45
C TYR A 722 -3.17 -33.58 20.98
N LEU A 723 -3.06 -32.59 21.86
CA LEU A 723 -3.34 -31.20 21.59
C LEU A 723 -2.07 -30.36 21.78
N LEU A 724 -1.50 -29.84 20.71
CA LEU A 724 -0.36 -28.93 20.72
C LEU A 724 -0.88 -27.50 20.67
N VAL A 725 -0.43 -26.64 21.58
CA VAL A 725 -0.90 -25.26 21.70
C VAL A 725 0.29 -24.31 21.64
N ASP A 726 0.30 -23.38 20.68
CA ASP A 726 1.23 -22.26 20.67
C ASP A 726 0.79 -21.23 21.73
N GLY A 727 1.57 -21.11 22.79
CA GLY A 727 1.21 -20.31 23.95
C GLY A 727 1.15 -18.83 23.66
N TYR A 728 2.12 -18.26 22.93
CA TYR A 728 2.10 -16.84 22.61
C TYR A 728 1.05 -16.49 21.56
N ASN A 729 0.84 -17.33 20.58
CA ASN A 729 -0.20 -17.15 19.59
C ASN A 729 -1.59 -17.10 20.21
N VAL A 730 -1.85 -17.96 21.24
CA VAL A 730 -3.10 -17.95 22.00
C VAL A 730 -3.19 -16.73 22.92
N ILE A 731 -2.12 -16.36 23.65
CA ILE A 731 -2.11 -15.19 24.54
C ILE A 731 -2.46 -13.91 23.76
N PHE A 732 -1.87 -13.73 22.59
CA PHE A 732 -2.12 -12.54 21.79
C PHE A 732 -3.43 -12.56 21.00
N ALA A 733 -4.02 -13.75 20.78
CA ALA A 733 -5.30 -13.91 20.11
C ALA A 733 -6.52 -13.76 21.05
N TRP A 734 -6.35 -14.02 22.36
CA TRP A 734 -7.42 -13.92 23.33
C TRP A 734 -7.39 -12.57 24.05
N GLU A 735 -8.42 -11.75 23.88
CA GLU A 735 -8.46 -10.34 24.30
C GLU A 735 -8.11 -10.15 25.79
N HIS A 736 -8.68 -10.96 26.68
CA HIS A 736 -8.42 -10.89 28.12
C HIS A 736 -6.97 -11.30 28.51
N LEU A 737 -6.34 -12.23 27.77
CA LEU A 737 -4.94 -12.60 28.00
C LEU A 737 -3.99 -11.59 27.39
N LYS A 738 -4.38 -11.00 26.28
CA LYS A 738 -3.63 -9.91 25.62
C LYS A 738 -3.55 -8.69 26.54
N GLU A 739 -4.67 -8.24 27.10
CA GLU A 739 -4.70 -7.15 28.08
C GLU A 739 -3.84 -7.46 29.33
N LEU A 740 -3.84 -8.72 29.77
CA LEU A 740 -3.00 -9.14 30.89
C LEU A 740 -1.53 -9.18 30.51
N SER A 741 -1.18 -9.57 29.27
CA SER A 741 0.20 -9.61 28.77
C SER A 741 0.83 -8.22 28.65
N GLU A 742 0.03 -7.18 28.43
CA GLU A 742 0.48 -5.78 28.42
C GLU A 742 0.95 -5.31 29.81
N ARG A 743 0.41 -5.90 30.88
CA ARG A 743 0.81 -5.59 32.27
C ARG A 743 1.91 -6.53 32.78
N SER A 744 1.79 -7.81 32.47
CA SER A 744 2.74 -8.85 32.88
C SER A 744 2.63 -10.06 31.97
N LEU A 745 3.68 -10.29 31.17
CA LEU A 745 3.74 -11.44 30.29
C LEU A 745 3.73 -12.77 31.07
N ASP A 746 4.40 -12.82 32.22
CA ASP A 746 4.41 -13.97 33.09
C ASP A 746 3.03 -14.21 33.74
N GLY A 747 2.30 -13.13 34.08
CA GLY A 747 0.93 -13.20 34.52
C GLY A 747 0.01 -13.80 33.46
N ALA A 748 0.17 -13.41 32.19
CA ALA A 748 -0.61 -13.95 31.07
C ALA A 748 -0.28 -15.43 30.81
N ARG A 749 1.00 -15.85 30.95
CA ARG A 749 1.39 -17.27 30.86
C ARG A 749 0.72 -18.12 31.94
N HIS A 750 0.77 -17.68 33.20
CA HIS A 750 0.14 -18.40 34.30
C HIS A 750 -1.38 -18.48 34.17
N ALA A 751 -2.02 -17.41 33.68
CA ALA A 751 -3.46 -17.42 33.42
C ALA A 751 -3.81 -18.43 32.32
N LEU A 752 -3.06 -18.47 31.20
CA LEU A 752 -3.25 -19.45 30.14
C LEU A 752 -3.04 -20.88 30.64
N ILE A 753 -1.98 -21.14 31.42
CA ILE A 753 -1.70 -22.44 32.02
C ILE A 753 -2.89 -22.92 32.85
N ASN A 754 -3.45 -22.06 33.70
CA ASN A 754 -4.60 -22.41 34.54
C ASN A 754 -5.85 -22.75 33.71
N ILE A 755 -6.14 -21.96 32.68
CA ILE A 755 -7.27 -22.21 31.76
C ILE A 755 -7.10 -23.56 31.05
N LEU A 756 -5.90 -23.85 30.57
CA LEU A 756 -5.60 -25.08 29.84
C LEU A 756 -5.57 -26.32 30.76
N CYS A 757 -5.15 -26.18 32.01
CA CYS A 757 -5.28 -27.25 33.01
C CYS A 757 -6.73 -27.63 33.24
N ASN A 758 -7.64 -26.66 33.37
CA ASN A 758 -9.06 -26.89 33.51
C ASN A 758 -9.66 -27.58 32.28
N TYR A 759 -9.31 -27.09 31.09
CA TYR A 759 -9.74 -27.67 29.83
C TYR A 759 -9.26 -29.12 29.65
N GLN A 760 -7.98 -29.41 29.97
CA GLN A 760 -7.44 -30.76 29.88
C GLN A 760 -8.15 -31.73 30.85
N GLY A 761 -8.47 -31.28 32.06
CA GLY A 761 -9.23 -32.05 33.03
C GLY A 761 -10.59 -32.52 32.50
N TYR A 762 -11.24 -31.70 31.68
CA TYR A 762 -12.50 -31.99 31.00
C TYR A 762 -12.31 -32.87 29.76
N SER A 763 -11.41 -32.48 28.85
CA SER A 763 -11.20 -33.09 27.52
C SER A 763 -10.42 -34.41 27.58
N LYS A 764 -9.62 -34.64 28.64
CA LYS A 764 -8.73 -35.79 28.86
C LYS A 764 -7.73 -36.06 27.71
N CYS A 765 -7.40 -35.03 26.93
CA CYS A 765 -6.39 -35.14 25.90
C CYS A 765 -4.97 -34.93 26.47
N ASN A 766 -3.92 -35.39 25.75
CA ASN A 766 -2.55 -35.06 26.11
C ASN A 766 -2.23 -33.65 25.60
N LEU A 767 -2.21 -32.65 26.48
CA LEU A 767 -1.99 -31.25 26.12
C LEU A 767 -0.53 -30.86 26.31
N ILE A 768 0.07 -30.32 25.23
CA ILE A 768 1.43 -29.82 25.21
C ILE A 768 1.36 -28.34 24.85
N LEU A 769 1.71 -27.47 25.80
CA LEU A 769 1.77 -26.02 25.63
C LEU A 769 3.22 -25.63 25.33
N VAL A 770 3.42 -24.89 24.24
CA VAL A 770 4.75 -24.52 23.76
C VAL A 770 4.93 -23.01 23.86
N PHE A 771 6.04 -22.58 24.45
CA PHE A 771 6.46 -21.18 24.49
C PHE A 771 7.86 -20.99 23.87
N ASP A 772 8.06 -19.90 23.18
CA ASP A 772 9.40 -19.48 22.74
C ASP A 772 10.26 -19.07 23.93
N ALA A 773 11.51 -19.57 23.96
CA ALA A 773 12.48 -19.24 25.00
C ALA A 773 13.04 -17.82 24.84
N TYR A 774 12.27 -16.80 25.24
CA TYR A 774 12.68 -15.39 25.09
C TYR A 774 13.73 -14.92 26.13
N LYS A 775 14.12 -15.74 27.12
CA LYS A 775 15.11 -15.36 28.17
C LYS A 775 15.82 -16.52 28.88
N VAL A 776 15.83 -17.72 28.39
CA VAL A 776 16.56 -18.80 29.05
C VAL A 776 17.89 -19.01 28.36
N LYS A 777 18.99 -18.57 28.98
CA LYS A 777 20.36 -18.89 28.59
C LYS A 777 20.66 -20.33 28.98
N GLY A 778 20.53 -21.27 28.05
CA GLY A 778 20.87 -22.69 28.29
C GLY A 778 20.73 -23.54 27.04
N GLU A 779 21.64 -24.49 26.84
CA GLU A 779 21.65 -25.42 25.70
C GLU A 779 20.59 -26.54 25.76
N HIS A 780 19.77 -26.62 26.81
CA HIS A 780 18.78 -27.68 27.00
C HIS A 780 17.34 -27.14 26.95
N ARG A 781 16.45 -27.95 26.34
CA ARG A 781 15.02 -27.73 26.41
C ARG A 781 14.55 -27.92 27.87
N GLU A 782 13.81 -26.97 28.40
CA GLU A 782 13.08 -27.17 29.63
C GLU A 782 11.71 -27.73 29.31
N VAL A 783 11.44 -28.94 29.84
CA VAL A 783 10.11 -29.52 29.80
C VAL A 783 9.61 -29.57 31.23
N GLU A 784 8.60 -28.80 31.53
CA GLU A 784 7.96 -28.71 32.85
C GLU A 784 6.58 -29.38 32.77
N THR A 785 6.24 -30.14 33.75
CA THR A 785 4.87 -30.69 33.89
C THR A 785 4.18 -29.95 35.00
N VAL A 786 3.17 -29.16 34.65
CA VAL A 786 2.36 -28.40 35.61
C VAL A 786 0.97 -29.04 35.67
N ASN A 787 0.64 -29.59 36.84
CA ASN A 787 -0.60 -30.34 37.05
C ASN A 787 -0.75 -31.48 36.01
N ASN A 788 -1.62 -31.28 35.02
CA ASN A 788 -2.03 -32.28 34.03
C ASN A 788 -1.60 -31.92 32.59
N ILE A 789 -0.81 -30.84 32.38
CA ILE A 789 -0.33 -30.44 31.08
C ILE A 789 1.21 -30.42 31.03
N SER A 790 1.77 -30.63 29.84
CA SER A 790 3.21 -30.52 29.60
C SER A 790 3.52 -29.15 28.98
N ILE A 791 4.43 -28.40 29.58
CA ILE A 791 4.89 -27.10 29.08
C ILE A 791 6.28 -27.28 28.54
N VAL A 792 6.50 -26.80 27.32
CA VAL A 792 7.81 -26.86 26.63
C VAL A 792 8.27 -25.46 26.33
N TYR A 793 9.43 -25.10 26.86
CA TYR A 793 10.17 -23.91 26.44
C TYR A 793 11.19 -24.31 25.37
N THR A 794 11.15 -23.66 24.21
CA THR A 794 12.02 -23.98 23.08
C THR A 794 13.45 -23.53 23.36
N LYS A 795 14.42 -24.00 22.58
CA LYS A 795 15.83 -23.55 22.67
C LYS A 795 16.00 -22.18 22.04
N GLU A 796 17.10 -21.49 22.34
CA GLU A 796 17.46 -20.15 21.83
C GLU A 796 17.43 -20.01 20.30
N ALA A 797 17.48 -21.11 19.54
CA ALA A 797 17.42 -21.14 18.07
C ALA A 797 16.21 -21.93 17.51
N GLU A 798 15.23 -22.32 18.33
CA GLU A 798 14.06 -23.09 17.93
C GLU A 798 12.80 -22.30 18.29
N THR A 799 11.99 -21.95 17.28
CA THR A 799 10.70 -21.28 17.55
C THR A 799 9.64 -22.29 18.00
N ALA A 800 8.57 -21.80 18.65
CA ALA A 800 7.42 -22.64 19.03
C ALA A 800 6.84 -23.35 17.81
N ASP A 801 6.74 -22.66 16.69
CA ASP A 801 6.27 -23.15 15.41
C ASP A 801 7.09 -24.35 14.92
N MET A 802 8.42 -24.23 14.89
CA MET A 802 9.33 -25.32 14.49
C MET A 802 9.20 -26.55 15.40
N PHE A 803 9.00 -26.32 16.69
CA PHE A 803 8.80 -27.42 17.65
C PHE A 803 7.46 -28.12 17.43
N ILE A 804 6.39 -27.34 17.23
CA ILE A 804 5.02 -27.84 17.00
C ILE A 804 4.98 -28.62 15.70
N GLU A 805 5.57 -28.10 14.61
CA GLU A 805 5.64 -28.77 13.31
C GLU A 805 6.34 -30.14 13.43
N LYS A 806 7.51 -30.18 14.03
CA LYS A 806 8.30 -31.41 14.19
C LYS A 806 7.59 -32.43 15.08
N THR A 807 6.95 -31.97 16.14
CA THR A 807 6.25 -32.81 17.10
C THR A 807 4.93 -33.31 16.52
N SER A 808 4.17 -32.47 15.83
CA SER A 808 2.93 -32.87 15.14
C SER A 808 3.20 -33.93 14.07
N HIS A 809 4.24 -33.74 13.23
CA HIS A 809 4.64 -34.72 12.22
C HIS A 809 5.04 -36.09 12.84
N LYS A 810 5.71 -36.09 13.99
CA LYS A 810 6.09 -37.32 14.68
C LYS A 810 4.90 -38.04 15.32
N LEU A 811 4.00 -37.29 15.96
CA LEU A 811 2.87 -37.83 16.68
C LEU A 811 1.70 -38.21 15.76
N ALA A 812 1.48 -37.50 14.66
CA ALA A 812 0.38 -37.76 13.73
C ALA A 812 0.50 -39.09 12.98
N LYS A 813 1.68 -39.74 13.00
CA LYS A 813 1.88 -41.08 12.42
C LYS A 813 1.11 -42.19 13.14
N THR A 814 0.90 -42.02 14.43
CA THR A 814 0.30 -43.05 15.29
C THR A 814 -0.87 -42.59 16.15
N ASN A 815 -1.02 -41.26 16.29
CA ASN A 815 -2.03 -40.66 17.18
C ASN A 815 -2.85 -39.60 16.45
N LYS A 816 -3.99 -39.24 17.00
CA LYS A 816 -4.78 -38.10 16.56
C LYS A 816 -4.17 -36.83 17.13
N VAL A 817 -3.69 -35.93 16.28
CA VAL A 817 -3.03 -34.69 16.69
C VAL A 817 -3.86 -33.50 16.26
N ARG A 818 -4.10 -32.59 17.21
CA ARG A 818 -4.69 -31.28 16.97
C ARG A 818 -3.68 -30.21 17.31
N VAL A 819 -3.62 -29.13 16.49
CA VAL A 819 -2.71 -28.02 16.71
C VAL A 819 -3.49 -26.72 16.75
N VAL A 820 -3.26 -25.93 17.79
CA VAL A 820 -3.86 -24.61 17.98
C VAL A 820 -2.83 -23.54 17.62
N THR A 821 -3.06 -22.88 16.50
CA THR A 821 -2.28 -21.74 16.03
C THR A 821 -3.13 -20.82 15.16
N SER A 822 -2.82 -19.52 15.13
CA SER A 822 -3.45 -18.53 14.24
C SER A 822 -2.56 -18.13 13.07
N ASP A 823 -1.31 -18.60 13.00
CA ASP A 823 -0.44 -18.28 11.88
C ASP A 823 -0.90 -18.99 10.59
N ALA A 824 -1.08 -18.19 9.54
CA ALA A 824 -1.58 -18.69 8.25
C ALA A 824 -0.58 -19.59 7.51
N LEU A 825 0.73 -19.42 7.74
CA LEU A 825 1.80 -20.22 7.12
C LEU A 825 1.94 -21.59 7.76
N GLU A 826 1.88 -21.68 9.10
CA GLU A 826 1.85 -22.95 9.83
C GLU A 826 0.63 -23.81 9.46
N GLN A 827 -0.45 -23.17 9.08
CA GLN A 827 -1.72 -23.82 8.73
C GLN A 827 -1.60 -24.81 7.56
N MET A 828 -0.82 -24.50 6.55
CA MET A 828 -0.60 -25.36 5.38
C MET A 828 0.31 -26.55 5.71
N ILE A 829 1.34 -26.34 6.55
CA ILE A 829 2.31 -27.35 6.90
C ILE A 829 1.69 -28.41 7.82
N ILE A 830 0.87 -28.00 8.78
CA ILE A 830 0.16 -28.88 9.74
C ILE A 830 -0.84 -29.78 9.03
N LEU A 831 -1.59 -29.28 8.05
CA LEU A 831 -2.50 -30.07 7.23
C LEU A 831 -1.77 -31.11 6.37
N GLY A 832 -0.59 -30.78 5.84
CA GLY A 832 0.27 -31.69 5.08
C GLY A 832 0.78 -32.87 5.92
N ASN A 833 0.91 -32.70 7.22
CA ASN A 833 1.42 -33.70 8.16
C ASN A 833 0.35 -34.62 8.79
N GLY A 834 -0.93 -34.46 8.39
CA GLY A 834 -2.04 -35.28 8.89
C GLY A 834 -2.60 -34.87 10.26
N ALA A 835 -2.17 -33.75 10.83
CA ALA A 835 -2.70 -33.16 12.03
C ALA A 835 -3.94 -32.28 11.74
N LEU A 836 -4.87 -32.20 12.66
CA LEU A 836 -6.05 -31.35 12.58
C LEU A 836 -5.73 -29.97 13.16
N ARG A 837 -6.04 -28.93 12.41
CA ARG A 837 -5.87 -27.56 12.85
C ARG A 837 -7.08 -27.00 13.58
N VAL A 838 -6.81 -26.24 14.63
CA VAL A 838 -7.80 -25.42 15.34
C VAL A 838 -7.29 -23.98 15.39
N SER A 839 -8.08 -23.00 14.96
CA SER A 839 -7.68 -21.60 15.14
C SER A 839 -7.75 -21.19 16.60
N SER A 840 -6.91 -20.27 17.08
CA SER A 840 -6.93 -19.80 18.47
C SER A 840 -8.30 -19.25 18.88
N ARG A 841 -9.06 -18.69 17.94
CA ARG A 841 -10.42 -18.20 18.19
C ARG A 841 -11.44 -19.34 18.32
N ALA A 842 -11.38 -20.34 17.46
CA ALA A 842 -12.24 -21.51 17.56
C ALA A 842 -11.93 -22.30 18.85
N PHE A 843 -10.67 -22.33 19.23
CA PHE A 843 -10.24 -22.95 20.49
C PHE A 843 -10.76 -22.19 21.73
N LEU A 844 -10.82 -20.84 21.68
CA LEU A 844 -11.43 -20.05 22.74
C LEU A 844 -12.91 -20.42 22.96
N GLU A 845 -13.66 -20.64 21.88
CA GLU A 845 -15.06 -21.03 21.97
C GLU A 845 -15.21 -22.44 22.54
N GLU A 846 -14.32 -23.35 22.14
CA GLU A 846 -14.26 -24.71 22.68
C GLU A 846 -13.95 -24.75 24.21
N VAL A 847 -12.98 -23.90 24.63
CA VAL A 847 -12.63 -23.73 26.04
C VAL A 847 -13.80 -23.15 26.84
N ARG A 848 -14.47 -22.11 26.32
CA ARG A 848 -15.65 -21.50 26.96
C ARG A 848 -16.81 -22.47 27.07
N GLN A 849 -17.03 -23.31 26.07
CA GLN A 849 -18.05 -24.36 26.14
C GLN A 849 -17.71 -25.37 27.22
N ALA A 850 -16.46 -25.83 27.28
CA ALA A 850 -16.00 -26.73 28.34
C ALA A 850 -16.17 -26.13 29.75
N GLU A 851 -15.83 -24.83 29.92
CA GLU A 851 -16.04 -24.11 31.18
C GLU A 851 -17.53 -24.04 31.60
N ASN A 852 -18.43 -23.82 30.65
CA ASN A 852 -19.85 -23.78 30.92
C ASN A 852 -20.39 -25.18 31.32
N GLU A 853 -19.97 -26.25 30.63
CA GLU A 853 -20.36 -27.63 30.97
C GLU A 853 -19.80 -28.04 32.33
N ILE A 854 -18.57 -27.65 32.67
CA ILE A 854 -18.01 -27.86 34.02
C ILE A 854 -18.88 -27.16 35.09
N ARG A 855 -19.31 -25.91 34.85
CA ARG A 855 -20.18 -25.15 35.76
C ARG A 855 -21.53 -25.81 35.92
N GLU A 856 -22.13 -26.34 34.86
CA GLU A 856 -23.39 -27.07 34.92
C GLU A 856 -23.26 -28.36 35.72
N ILE A 857 -22.17 -29.11 35.55
CA ILE A 857 -21.89 -30.33 36.35
C ILE A 857 -21.71 -29.98 37.83
N ILE A 858 -21.00 -28.92 38.18
CA ILE A 858 -20.80 -28.45 39.55
C ILE A 858 -22.14 -28.03 40.17
N ASN A 859 -22.96 -27.27 39.45
CA ASN A 859 -24.25 -26.78 39.90
C ASN A 859 -25.23 -27.96 40.14
N SER A 860 -25.28 -28.90 39.20
CA SER A 860 -26.11 -30.11 39.35
C SER A 860 -25.66 -31.02 40.52
N SER A 861 -24.34 -31.14 40.77
CA SER A 861 -23.79 -31.84 41.91
C SER A 861 -24.11 -31.12 43.23
N ASN A 862 -24.07 -29.78 43.25
CA ASN A 862 -24.44 -29.00 44.44
C ASN A 862 -25.94 -29.04 44.73
N GLU A 863 -26.80 -29.07 43.70
CA GLU A 863 -28.25 -29.28 43.86
C GLU A 863 -28.57 -30.69 44.37
N LEU A 864 -27.85 -31.70 43.91
CA LEU A 864 -27.98 -33.09 44.43
C LEU A 864 -27.54 -33.19 45.90
N ASN A 865 -26.46 -32.53 46.29
CA ASN A 865 -25.96 -32.49 47.67
C ASN A 865 -26.87 -31.67 48.62
N ASN A 866 -27.54 -30.61 48.11
CA ASN A 866 -28.50 -29.81 48.86
C ASN A 866 -29.86 -30.54 49.03
N ASN A 867 -30.18 -31.47 48.17
CA ASN A 867 -31.40 -32.32 48.30
C ASN A 867 -31.17 -33.58 49.09
N MET A 868 -29.96 -33.89 49.56
CA MET A 868 -29.61 -35.00 50.42
C MET A 868 -29.36 -34.56 51.88
N ASN A 869 -29.40 -33.29 52.21
CA ASN A 869 -29.41 -32.74 53.57
C ASN A 869 -30.82 -32.12 53.82
#